data_d8ab73406c2200e8e7d94fab16836466
#
_entry.id   d8ab73406c2200e8e7d94fab16836466
#
_cell.length_a   1.000
_cell.length_b   1.000
_cell.length_c   1.000
_cell.angle_alpha   90.00
_cell.angle_beta   90.00
_cell.angle_gamma   90.00
#
_symmetry.space_group_name_H-M   'P 1'
#
loop_
_entity.id
_entity.type
_entity.pdbx_description
1 polymer ?
#
loop_
_entity_poly.entity_id
_entity_poly.type
_entity_poly.pdbx_seq_one_letter_code
_entity_poly.pdbx_strand_id
1 'polypeptide(L)'
;MKSGCSFCLVATLLVTATALRAVPAEVSRPASVVETEIELKTYPFSDPNPVPATGLTRYPYFFIDGTSEKGEMKKWKAVILENEHVKVTMLPEIGGKVWGAVDKKSGREFIYYNHVVKFRNISQRGPWCSGGIEFNFGIIGHGPWTATPVSYCVRTNADGSASCFVSEEELATRTVWQVEVNLPADAEGFLTRTIWYNASGFTAPYYQWMNAAYSVRGDPKFEFPGKSYIGHGGETHAWPIDPDGHDLSQFKECAFGWHKSQHVLEGDNGVYGIWWRDWNIGSAHLSHVTQKYGRKVWLWGQARDGAIWEDLLTDTDGQYTELQSGRAFNQPRADTYRTPFKHLSFAPGTTDMFEEEWRVVRDRSFFEKAWNEKNYAPRPQRMPSDFDWDSAYGHYTVGVQMMNQRYEREGEAELLKALEKDRWFAPALAKLATLAARRGQYAKAREYAAKALSINTYDPEANYADGVACQELGESHLACERLGLAAFSPEYRAAACVRVAKIELREGDLASAVTMADKALSADACNRDALLVKLVALRLAGEQAQAKNLAAEILTILPLCHMARYELNLADPKSTPFDLFVRNELPQETYMSIGTWYEESGLYEDAEKMFARASEKTAVGTVRRAFALERMGRADEAKKTLAAAAKQSIAFALPFRRETLPALDWAAKADDCWKFRYLRGVLLASFARDAESDAELDACGETPDDPIFYLYRATRRTGDAALADIRRARACGDSWRVGLAAYRHFAADERWAKALAEVEAYEKKGMMSNKLRISYATALVRNRKNREAIAYLERTTFLPSEHGDNAGAAWIDAWQAIAEEALAKGDRAEAEAAVAKAISFPERLGTGRPYKLNFTPAKDGHNPFGDWSEELRAIAERLYTQGAKAE
;
A
#
# COMPACT_ATOMS: atom_id res chain seq x y z
N MET A 1 34.23 -34.43 -0.16
CA MET A 1 35.24 -33.74 0.67
C MET A 1 35.22 -32.26 0.30
N LYS A 2 35.03 -31.38 1.31
CA LYS A 2 35.15 -29.93 1.26
C LYS A 2 34.06 -29.17 0.45
N SER A 3 32.86 -29.05 1.04
CA SER A 3 31.88 -28.00 0.74
C SER A 3 31.62 -27.19 2.02
N GLY A 4 32.57 -26.44 2.45
CA GLY A 4 32.47 -25.67 3.69
C GLY A 4 32.98 -24.25 3.51
N CYS A 5 32.41 -23.46 2.54
CA CYS A 5 32.94 -22.10 2.36
C CYS A 5 31.98 -21.07 1.75
N SER A 6 30.70 -21.39 1.49
CA SER A 6 29.80 -20.37 0.90
C SER A 6 29.01 -19.56 1.92
N PHE A 7 28.78 -20.04 3.13
CA PHE A 7 27.95 -19.35 4.13
C PHE A 7 28.69 -18.26 4.93
N CYS A 8 30.01 -18.35 5.05
CA CYS A 8 30.80 -17.27 5.64
C CYS A 8 30.75 -15.94 4.85
N LEU A 9 30.41 -15.98 3.57
CA LEU A 9 30.40 -14.76 2.74
C LEU A 9 29.17 -13.85 2.98
N VAL A 10 28.00 -14.42 3.34
CA VAL A 10 26.78 -13.62 3.57
C VAL A 10 26.84 -12.93 4.92
N ALA A 11 27.29 -13.63 5.96
CA ALA A 11 27.58 -13.00 7.25
C ALA A 11 28.71 -11.95 7.11
N THR A 12 29.67 -12.19 6.21
CA THR A 12 30.81 -11.31 5.97
C THR A 12 30.41 -10.09 5.11
N LEU A 13 29.45 -10.17 4.18
CA LEU A 13 28.99 -9.02 3.40
C LEU A 13 28.07 -8.08 4.20
N LEU A 14 27.25 -8.60 5.11
CA LEU A 14 26.53 -7.78 6.11
C LEU A 14 27.47 -7.22 7.19
N VAL A 15 28.53 -7.96 7.54
CA VAL A 15 29.56 -7.51 8.49
C VAL A 15 30.59 -6.57 7.83
N THR A 16 30.85 -6.67 6.51
CA THR A 16 31.83 -5.79 5.86
C THR A 16 31.29 -4.39 5.52
N ALA A 17 29.98 -4.19 5.40
CA ALA A 17 29.41 -2.83 5.41
C ALA A 17 29.51 -2.17 6.79
N THR A 18 29.59 -2.96 7.87
CA THR A 18 29.86 -2.50 9.25
C THR A 18 31.34 -2.54 9.64
N ALA A 19 32.20 -3.25 8.92
CA ALA A 19 33.63 -3.52 9.30
C ALA A 19 34.60 -2.36 8.99
N LEU A 20 34.13 -1.22 8.51
CA LEU A 20 34.90 0.03 8.44
C LEU A 20 34.74 0.94 9.68
N ARG A 21 33.95 0.52 10.67
CA ARG A 21 33.98 1.12 12.00
C ARG A 21 34.98 0.34 12.86
N ALA A 22 35.97 1.05 13.42
CA ALA A 22 36.94 0.53 14.37
C ALA A 22 36.26 -0.35 15.44
N VAL A 23 36.93 -1.43 15.86
CA VAL A 23 36.49 -2.25 17.01
C VAL A 23 36.17 -1.28 18.16
N PRO A 24 34.95 -1.25 18.70
CA PRO A 24 34.63 -0.35 19.79
C PRO A 24 35.50 -0.67 21.01
N ALA A 25 36.05 0.35 21.64
CA ALA A 25 36.44 0.29 23.04
C ALA A 25 35.27 -0.28 23.85
N GLU A 26 35.54 -0.99 24.95
CA GLU A 26 34.51 -1.60 25.81
C GLU A 26 33.30 -0.71 25.93
N VAL A 27 32.15 -1.22 25.44
CA VAL A 27 30.87 -0.49 25.46
C VAL A 27 30.47 -0.34 26.92
N SER A 28 30.64 0.85 27.47
CA SER A 28 30.44 1.12 28.89
C SER A 28 28.98 0.93 29.33
N ARG A 29 28.01 1.10 28.39
CA ARG A 29 26.59 0.85 28.61
C ARG A 29 25.92 0.40 27.31
N PRO A 30 25.44 -0.84 27.22
CA PRO A 30 24.68 -1.30 26.04
C PRO A 30 23.34 -0.54 25.91
N ALA A 31 22.85 -0.43 24.69
CA ALA A 31 21.49 0.01 24.44
C ALA A 31 20.50 -1.03 24.97
N SER A 32 19.35 -0.57 25.44
CA SER A 32 18.26 -1.42 25.95
C SER A 32 17.10 -1.47 24.98
N VAL A 33 16.37 -2.59 25.00
CA VAL A 33 15.06 -2.72 24.33
C VAL A 33 14.06 -3.32 25.31
N VAL A 34 12.89 -2.67 25.45
CA VAL A 34 11.84 -3.05 26.40
C VAL A 34 10.50 -3.06 25.67
N GLU A 35 9.77 -4.19 25.76
CA GLU A 35 8.36 -4.27 25.39
C GLU A 35 7.51 -3.76 26.58
N THR A 36 6.61 -2.82 26.31
CA THR A 36 5.76 -2.19 27.32
C THR A 36 4.40 -1.79 26.74
N GLU A 37 3.60 -1.10 27.53
CA GLU A 37 2.39 -0.42 27.07
C GLU A 37 2.50 1.06 27.35
N ILE A 38 2.00 1.87 26.41
CA ILE A 38 1.80 3.31 26.61
C ILE A 38 0.32 3.65 26.43
N GLU A 39 -0.16 4.61 27.19
CA GLU A 39 -1.54 5.06 27.10
C GLU A 39 -1.61 6.38 26.34
N LEU A 40 -2.36 6.38 25.23
CA LEU A 40 -2.56 7.55 24.38
C LEU A 40 -4.05 7.79 24.14
N LYS A 41 -4.45 9.04 24.13
CA LYS A 41 -5.79 9.43 23.67
C LYS A 41 -5.93 9.05 22.21
N THR A 42 -6.92 8.24 21.90
CA THR A 42 -7.13 7.64 20.58
C THR A 42 -8.48 8.00 20.03
N TYR A 43 -8.53 8.49 18.81
CA TYR A 43 -9.74 8.70 18.01
C TYR A 43 -9.86 7.51 17.04
N PRO A 44 -10.69 6.51 17.38
CA PRO A 44 -10.66 5.23 16.71
C PRO A 44 -11.28 5.27 15.31
N PHE A 45 -10.97 4.25 14.53
CA PHE A 45 -11.68 3.91 13.30
C PHE A 45 -12.61 2.70 13.53
N SER A 46 -13.58 2.54 12.63
CA SER A 46 -14.60 1.50 12.73
C SER A 46 -15.18 1.16 11.35
N ASP A 47 -16.13 0.25 11.33
CA ASP A 47 -16.96 -0.04 10.17
C ASP A 47 -16.18 -0.57 8.96
N PRO A 48 -15.44 -1.71 9.11
CA PRO A 48 -14.79 -2.36 7.98
C PRO A 48 -15.83 -2.80 6.94
N ASN A 49 -15.52 -2.57 5.66
CA ASN A 49 -16.42 -2.90 4.56
C ASN A 49 -16.23 -4.34 4.09
N PRO A 50 -17.21 -5.23 4.27
CA PRO A 50 -17.09 -6.62 3.85
C PRO A 50 -17.27 -6.85 2.35
N VAL A 51 -17.70 -5.84 1.59
CA VAL A 51 -17.93 -5.97 0.14
C VAL A 51 -16.60 -5.90 -0.60
N PRO A 52 -16.25 -6.93 -1.41
CA PRO A 52 -15.00 -6.94 -2.16
C PRO A 52 -14.87 -5.77 -3.14
N ALA A 53 -13.69 -5.19 -3.24
CA ALA A 53 -13.37 -4.12 -4.18
C ALA A 53 -12.32 -4.61 -5.22
N THR A 54 -12.65 -5.65 -5.96
CA THR A 54 -11.74 -6.39 -6.86
C THR A 54 -11.16 -5.58 -8.02
N GLY A 55 -11.81 -4.46 -8.38
CA GLY A 55 -11.32 -3.53 -9.41
C GLY A 55 -10.28 -2.51 -8.92
N LEU A 56 -9.94 -2.52 -7.64
CA LEU A 56 -9.03 -1.54 -7.04
C LEU A 56 -7.64 -2.13 -6.80
N THR A 57 -6.62 -1.30 -6.96
CA THR A 57 -5.20 -1.70 -6.82
C THR A 57 -4.87 -2.25 -5.43
N ARG A 58 -5.60 -1.85 -4.40
CA ARG A 58 -5.44 -2.33 -3.02
C ARG A 58 -6.08 -3.68 -2.70
N TYR A 59 -6.92 -4.26 -3.59
CA TYR A 59 -7.46 -5.59 -3.34
C TYR A 59 -6.32 -6.59 -3.06
N PRO A 60 -6.39 -7.45 -2.01
CA PRO A 60 -7.55 -7.91 -1.27
C PRO A 60 -7.86 -7.14 0.04
N TYR A 61 -7.23 -6.03 0.29
CA TYR A 61 -7.56 -5.27 1.50
C TYR A 61 -8.96 -4.66 1.41
N PHE A 62 -9.75 -4.80 2.49
CA PHE A 62 -11.04 -4.15 2.62
C PHE A 62 -10.88 -2.69 3.06
N PHE A 63 -11.85 -1.86 2.71
CA PHE A 63 -11.91 -0.47 3.11
C PHE A 63 -12.47 -0.35 4.54
N ILE A 64 -12.10 0.68 5.27
CA ILE A 64 -12.64 1.00 6.60
C ILE A 64 -13.29 2.38 6.50
N ASP A 65 -14.62 2.42 6.66
CA ASP A 65 -15.43 3.59 6.32
C ASP A 65 -15.63 4.57 7.49
N GLY A 66 -15.47 4.12 8.72
CA GLY A 66 -15.79 4.91 9.92
C GLY A 66 -14.56 5.52 10.59
N THR A 67 -14.67 6.80 10.97
CA THR A 67 -13.70 7.49 11.84
C THR A 67 -14.47 8.24 12.94
N SER A 68 -13.84 8.47 14.10
CA SER A 68 -14.45 9.09 15.28
C SER A 68 -13.93 10.50 15.53
N GLU A 69 -14.84 11.43 15.91
CA GLU A 69 -14.51 12.73 16.48
C GLU A 69 -14.27 12.67 18.00
N LYS A 70 -14.61 11.54 18.65
CA LYS A 70 -14.44 11.35 20.08
C LYS A 70 -13.19 10.54 20.36
N GLY A 71 -12.30 11.11 21.16
CA GLY A 71 -11.11 10.42 21.63
C GLY A 71 -11.37 9.73 22.97
N GLU A 72 -10.79 8.55 23.14
CA GLU A 72 -10.77 7.76 24.39
C GLU A 72 -9.35 7.34 24.73
N MET A 73 -9.05 7.13 26.01
CA MET A 73 -7.75 6.63 26.42
C MET A 73 -7.64 5.15 26.04
N LYS A 74 -6.55 4.82 25.33
CA LYS A 74 -6.28 3.45 24.88
C LYS A 74 -4.82 3.09 25.16
N LYS A 75 -4.60 1.88 25.66
CA LYS A 75 -3.28 1.27 25.82
C LYS A 75 -2.84 0.67 24.49
N TRP A 76 -1.63 1.02 24.09
CA TRP A 76 -0.96 0.52 22.89
C TRP A 76 0.30 -0.24 23.28
N LYS A 77 0.54 -1.39 22.66
CA LYS A 77 1.85 -2.05 22.79
C LYS A 77 2.93 -1.15 22.20
N ALA A 78 3.99 -0.95 22.99
CA ALA A 78 5.13 -0.15 22.58
C ALA A 78 6.42 -0.93 22.78
N VAL A 79 7.38 -0.67 21.89
CA VAL A 79 8.77 -1.08 22.04
C VAL A 79 9.61 0.18 22.21
N ILE A 80 10.35 0.25 23.32
CA ILE A 80 11.26 1.35 23.63
C ILE A 80 12.68 0.87 23.44
N LEU A 81 13.41 1.52 22.52
CA LEU A 81 14.85 1.38 22.40
C LEU A 81 15.51 2.62 23.01
N GLU A 82 16.48 2.42 23.91
CA GLU A 82 17.09 3.52 24.64
C GLU A 82 18.57 3.29 24.89
N ASN A 83 19.37 4.31 24.62
CA ASN A 83 20.80 4.42 25.03
C ASN A 83 21.02 5.68 25.86
N GLU A 84 22.28 6.10 26.07
CA GLU A 84 22.61 7.31 26.81
C GLU A 84 22.10 8.58 26.11
N HIS A 85 22.03 8.60 24.78
CA HIS A 85 21.78 9.80 23.96
C HIS A 85 20.34 9.94 23.48
N VAL A 86 19.71 8.84 23.06
CA VAL A 86 18.39 8.90 22.43
C VAL A 86 17.44 7.82 22.96
N LYS A 87 16.15 8.14 22.87
CA LYS A 87 15.06 7.21 23.15
C LYS A 87 14.15 7.14 21.92
N VAL A 88 13.95 5.93 21.41
CA VAL A 88 13.11 5.64 20.24
C VAL A 88 11.90 4.84 20.68
N THR A 89 10.71 5.29 20.35
CA THR A 89 9.44 4.61 20.64
C THR A 89 8.86 4.03 19.37
N MET A 90 8.47 2.77 19.39
CA MET A 90 7.79 2.11 18.27
C MET A 90 6.41 1.64 18.70
N LEU A 91 5.45 1.67 17.78
CA LEU A 91 4.10 1.12 17.96
C LEU A 91 3.83 0.01 16.94
N PRO A 92 4.06 -1.26 17.30
CA PRO A 92 3.82 -2.40 16.39
C PRO A 92 2.35 -2.54 15.96
N GLU A 93 1.41 -2.09 16.79
CA GLU A 93 -0.03 -2.15 16.49
C GLU A 93 -0.50 -1.04 15.54
N ILE A 94 0.38 -0.08 15.19
CA ILE A 94 0.11 0.99 14.22
C ILE A 94 1.17 0.92 13.11
N GLY A 95 1.07 -0.09 12.26
CA GLY A 95 1.95 -0.27 11.11
C GLY A 95 3.43 -0.52 11.42
N GLY A 96 3.78 -0.81 12.66
CA GLY A 96 5.17 -0.94 13.09
C GLY A 96 5.95 0.37 13.05
N LYS A 97 5.29 1.52 13.07
CA LYS A 97 5.93 2.83 12.99
C LYS A 97 6.97 3.03 14.10
N VAL A 98 8.06 3.71 13.78
CA VAL A 98 8.77 4.51 14.78
C VAL A 98 7.79 5.63 15.15
N TRP A 99 7.24 5.61 16.36
CA TRP A 99 6.23 6.58 16.78
C TRP A 99 6.83 7.96 17.07
N GLY A 100 8.10 7.98 17.47
CA GLY A 100 8.89 9.20 17.65
C GLY A 100 10.25 8.88 18.23
N ALA A 101 11.15 9.87 18.20
CA ALA A 101 12.47 9.76 18.79
C ALA A 101 12.88 11.08 19.48
N VAL A 102 13.44 10.94 20.68
CA VAL A 102 13.80 12.07 21.56
C VAL A 102 15.31 12.10 21.77
N ASP A 103 15.91 13.27 21.61
CA ASP A 103 17.26 13.57 22.07
C ASP A 103 17.24 13.81 23.59
N LYS A 104 17.87 12.95 24.36
CA LYS A 104 17.86 13.01 25.83
C LYS A 104 18.61 14.23 26.40
N LYS A 105 19.57 14.75 25.65
CA LYS A 105 20.38 15.91 26.09
C LYS A 105 19.56 17.21 26.06
N SER A 106 18.77 17.42 25.00
CA SER A 106 17.93 18.61 24.86
C SER A 106 16.51 18.40 25.36
N GLY A 107 16.07 17.14 25.52
CA GLY A 107 14.67 16.77 25.77
C GLY A 107 13.75 17.00 24.56
N ARG A 108 14.31 17.27 23.37
CA ARG A 108 13.57 17.57 22.14
C ARG A 108 13.36 16.33 21.29
N GLU A 109 12.23 16.29 20.64
CA GLU A 109 11.94 15.33 19.59
C GLU A 109 12.70 15.68 18.31
N PHE A 110 13.49 14.77 17.79
CA PHE A 110 14.14 14.91 16.48
C PHE A 110 13.44 14.07 15.39
N ILE A 111 12.49 13.21 15.79
CA ILE A 111 11.40 12.64 14.98
C ILE A 111 10.11 12.94 15.74
N TYR A 112 9.15 13.53 15.06
CA TYR A 112 7.90 14.03 15.65
C TYR A 112 7.13 12.94 16.38
N TYR A 113 6.83 13.18 17.65
CA TYR A 113 6.06 12.31 18.53
C TYR A 113 4.65 12.88 18.68
N ASN A 114 3.65 12.23 18.13
CA ASN A 114 2.27 12.63 18.31
C ASN A 114 1.72 12.10 19.64
N HIS A 115 1.29 12.98 20.54
CA HIS A 115 0.75 12.61 21.86
C HIS A 115 -0.72 12.12 21.80
N VAL A 116 -1.29 12.06 20.57
CA VAL A 116 -2.60 11.45 20.32
C VAL A 116 -2.57 10.58 19.09
N VAL A 117 -3.43 9.56 19.04
CA VAL A 117 -3.65 8.74 17.86
C VAL A 117 -4.96 9.17 17.21
N LYS A 118 -4.89 10.02 16.19
CA LYS A 118 -6.08 10.46 15.45
C LYS A 118 -6.15 9.77 14.10
N PHE A 119 -7.00 8.74 13.99
CA PHE A 119 -7.23 8.11 12.69
C PHE A 119 -8.18 8.97 11.84
N ARG A 120 -7.73 9.28 10.62
CA ARG A 120 -8.49 10.03 9.61
C ARG A 120 -8.45 9.30 8.28
N ASN A 121 -9.42 9.59 7.41
CA ASN A 121 -9.52 8.97 6.08
C ASN A 121 -8.51 9.59 5.11
N ILE A 122 -7.29 9.06 5.12
CA ILE A 122 -6.15 9.55 4.33
C ILE A 122 -5.54 8.42 3.49
N SER A 123 -5.35 7.21 4.06
CA SER A 123 -4.78 6.09 3.30
C SER A 123 -5.76 5.52 2.28
N GLN A 124 -5.26 4.75 1.31
CA GLN A 124 -6.10 4.07 0.32
C GLN A 124 -7.10 3.08 0.95
N ARG A 125 -6.86 2.66 2.19
CA ARG A 125 -7.71 1.77 2.98
C ARG A 125 -8.63 2.52 3.94
N GLY A 126 -8.47 3.81 4.06
CA GLY A 126 -9.17 4.72 4.95
C GLY A 126 -8.27 5.22 6.08
N PRO A 127 -8.16 4.52 7.22
CA PRO A 127 -7.48 5.05 8.40
C PRO A 127 -5.98 5.29 8.19
N TRP A 128 -5.53 6.44 8.66
CA TRP A 128 -4.14 6.84 8.80
C TRP A 128 -4.01 7.82 9.97
N CYS A 129 -2.88 7.87 10.63
CA CYS A 129 -2.55 8.84 11.66
C CYS A 129 -1.16 9.41 11.47
N SER A 130 -0.97 10.68 11.83
CA SER A 130 0.29 11.39 11.71
C SER A 130 1.29 11.00 12.79
N GLY A 131 2.56 11.29 12.53
CA GLY A 131 3.66 11.13 13.47
C GLY A 131 4.62 10.01 13.13
N GLY A 132 5.84 10.15 13.60
CA GLY A 132 6.89 9.17 13.53
C GLY A 132 7.43 8.88 12.14
N ILE A 133 7.90 7.65 11.94
CA ILE A 133 8.36 7.15 10.64
C ILE A 133 7.48 6.00 10.19
N GLU A 134 6.93 6.12 9.00
CA GLU A 134 6.06 5.14 8.35
C GLU A 134 6.84 4.39 7.27
N PHE A 135 6.63 3.07 7.18
CA PHE A 135 7.28 2.18 6.22
C PHE A 135 6.28 1.73 5.14
N ASN A 136 6.50 2.13 3.88
CA ASN A 136 5.59 1.85 2.77
C ASN A 136 6.26 1.04 1.67
N PHE A 137 5.61 -0.04 1.25
CA PHE A 137 6.11 -1.00 0.27
C PHE A 137 5.00 -1.48 -0.66
N GLY A 138 5.37 -1.85 -1.87
CA GLY A 138 4.53 -2.59 -2.81
C GLY A 138 3.53 -1.71 -3.55
N ILE A 139 2.39 -1.45 -2.96
CA ILE A 139 1.38 -0.60 -3.57
C ILE A 139 1.63 0.88 -3.30
N ILE A 140 1.12 1.68 -4.19
CA ILE A 140 1.25 3.13 -4.21
C ILE A 140 0.50 3.78 -3.04
N GLY A 141 1.13 4.77 -2.40
CA GLY A 141 0.58 5.53 -1.27
C GLY A 141 0.93 4.90 0.08
N HIS A 142 0.14 5.23 1.09
CA HIS A 142 0.32 4.70 2.45
C HIS A 142 0.03 3.21 2.49
N GLY A 143 0.93 2.43 3.07
CA GLY A 143 0.80 0.96 3.17
C GLY A 143 -0.52 0.54 3.84
N PRO A 144 -1.15 -0.55 3.39
CA PRO A 144 -2.44 -0.98 3.94
C PRO A 144 -2.41 -1.32 5.43
N TRP A 145 -1.23 -1.59 5.99
CA TRP A 145 -0.99 -1.89 7.41
C TRP A 145 -0.73 -0.64 8.27
N THR A 146 -0.64 0.56 7.69
CA THR A 146 -0.18 1.78 8.40
C THR A 146 -0.99 2.13 9.67
N ALA A 147 -2.21 1.61 9.80
CA ALA A 147 -3.09 1.84 10.95
C ALA A 147 -3.42 0.56 11.76
N THR A 148 -2.79 -0.57 11.41
CA THR A 148 -3.13 -1.90 11.95
C THR A 148 -1.88 -2.66 12.40
N PRO A 149 -2.02 -3.72 13.23
CA PRO A 149 -0.89 -4.48 13.74
C PRO A 149 -0.06 -5.16 12.65
N VAL A 150 1.26 -5.15 12.81
CA VAL A 150 2.23 -5.96 12.04
C VAL A 150 2.96 -6.93 12.95
N SER A 151 3.58 -7.95 12.38
CA SER A 151 4.44 -8.86 13.14
C SER A 151 5.71 -8.15 13.60
N TYR A 152 6.16 -8.42 14.84
CA TYR A 152 7.37 -7.83 15.39
C TYR A 152 8.09 -8.74 16.36
N CYS A 153 9.38 -8.50 16.56
CA CYS A 153 10.18 -9.07 17.65
C CYS A 153 11.32 -8.13 18.02
N VAL A 154 11.90 -8.35 19.20
CA VAL A 154 13.00 -7.54 19.74
C VAL A 154 14.25 -8.38 19.98
N ARG A 155 15.42 -7.75 19.97
CA ARG A 155 16.70 -8.41 20.20
C ARG A 155 17.71 -7.44 20.79
N THR A 156 18.44 -7.89 21.83
CA THR A 156 19.70 -7.29 22.26
C THR A 156 20.82 -7.98 21.50
N ASN A 157 21.67 -7.22 20.83
CA ASN A 157 22.71 -7.73 19.96
C ASN A 157 24.05 -7.87 20.73
N ALA A 158 24.93 -8.73 20.21
CA ALA A 158 26.22 -9.00 20.85
C ALA A 158 27.20 -7.80 20.85
N ASP A 159 26.98 -6.84 19.94
CA ASP A 159 27.73 -5.57 19.85
C ASP A 159 27.21 -4.49 20.82
N GLY A 160 26.28 -4.84 21.70
CA GLY A 160 25.66 -3.92 22.65
C GLY A 160 24.56 -3.05 22.05
N SER A 161 24.22 -3.17 20.76
CA SER A 161 23.07 -2.51 20.16
C SER A 161 21.75 -3.21 20.52
N ALA A 162 20.65 -2.51 20.37
CA ALA A 162 19.30 -3.03 20.56
C ALA A 162 18.48 -2.89 19.28
N SER A 163 17.68 -3.91 18.97
CA SER A 163 16.86 -3.94 17.74
C SER A 163 15.41 -4.26 18.00
N CYS A 164 14.52 -3.61 17.22
CA CYS A 164 13.16 -4.03 17.00
C CYS A 164 12.97 -4.32 15.51
N PHE A 165 12.49 -5.51 15.20
CA PHE A 165 12.15 -5.93 13.84
C PHE A 165 10.65 -5.84 13.65
N VAL A 166 10.20 -5.30 12.52
CA VAL A 166 8.81 -5.28 12.08
C VAL A 166 8.72 -5.83 10.67
N SER A 167 7.67 -6.57 10.35
CA SER A 167 7.55 -7.24 9.04
C SER A 167 6.09 -7.51 8.69
N GLU A 168 5.78 -7.44 7.39
CA GLU A 168 4.48 -7.84 6.84
C GLU A 168 4.64 -8.39 5.42
N GLU A 169 3.69 -9.24 4.99
CA GLU A 169 3.46 -9.54 3.58
C GLU A 169 2.47 -8.52 3.03
N GLU A 170 2.88 -7.74 2.03
CA GLU A 170 1.97 -6.89 1.28
C GLU A 170 1.14 -7.77 0.35
N LEU A 171 -0.15 -7.98 0.70
CA LEU A 171 -1.00 -9.00 0.08
C LEU A 171 -1.30 -8.71 -1.39
N ALA A 172 -1.43 -7.44 -1.76
CA ALA A 172 -1.78 -7.05 -3.12
C ALA A 172 -0.66 -7.36 -4.13
N THR A 173 0.61 -7.23 -3.73
CA THR A 173 1.79 -7.55 -4.55
C THR A 173 2.47 -8.85 -4.16
N ARG A 174 2.12 -9.40 -2.97
CA ARG A 174 2.76 -10.58 -2.38
C ARG A 174 4.28 -10.40 -2.21
N THR A 175 4.68 -9.18 -1.88
CA THR A 175 6.07 -8.88 -1.49
C THR A 175 6.17 -8.88 0.03
N VAL A 176 7.30 -9.35 0.56
CA VAL A 176 7.54 -9.44 2.00
C VAL A 176 8.62 -8.44 2.37
N TRP A 177 8.31 -7.56 3.30
CA TRP A 177 9.27 -6.59 3.81
C TRP A 177 9.56 -6.83 5.29
N GLN A 178 10.81 -6.56 5.68
CA GLN A 178 11.25 -6.51 7.07
C GLN A 178 12.07 -5.24 7.26
N VAL A 179 11.77 -4.49 8.32
CA VAL A 179 12.58 -3.36 8.77
C VAL A 179 13.11 -3.66 10.17
N GLU A 180 14.42 -3.59 10.33
CA GLU A 180 15.07 -3.54 11.63
C GLU A 180 15.27 -2.08 12.03
N VAL A 181 14.74 -1.65 13.16
CA VAL A 181 15.13 -0.42 13.82
C VAL A 181 16.18 -0.77 14.84
N ASN A 182 17.43 -0.38 14.58
CA ASN A 182 18.59 -0.70 15.40
C ASN A 182 19.14 0.55 16.08
N LEU A 183 19.32 0.48 17.39
CA LEU A 183 19.94 1.54 18.19
C LEU A 183 21.32 1.08 18.66
N PRO A 184 22.41 1.61 18.10
CA PRO A 184 23.76 1.37 18.61
C PRO A 184 23.92 1.91 20.04
N ALA A 185 24.86 1.33 20.78
CA ALA A 185 25.04 1.62 22.21
C ALA A 185 25.36 3.10 22.51
N ASP A 186 26.14 3.74 21.66
CA ASP A 186 26.70 5.09 21.86
C ASP A 186 26.33 6.11 20.75
N ALA A 187 25.37 5.76 19.88
CA ALA A 187 24.99 6.64 18.78
C ALA A 187 24.00 7.73 19.20
N GLU A 188 24.13 8.94 18.63
CA GLU A 188 23.17 10.05 18.74
C GLU A 188 22.06 9.91 17.65
N GLY A 189 21.60 8.69 17.39
CA GLY A 189 20.63 8.35 16.38
C GLY A 189 20.42 6.84 16.26
N PHE A 190 19.63 6.41 15.30
CA PHE A 190 19.34 5.01 15.07
C PHE A 190 19.39 4.68 13.57
N LEU A 191 19.47 3.40 13.25
CA LEU A 191 19.50 2.87 11.90
C LEU A 191 18.17 2.19 11.57
N THR A 192 17.75 2.27 10.31
CA THR A 192 16.72 1.40 9.76
C THR A 192 17.34 0.55 8.66
N ARG A 193 17.32 -0.79 8.82
CA ARG A 193 17.81 -1.75 7.84
C ARG A 193 16.64 -2.50 7.25
N THR A 194 16.49 -2.43 5.94
CA THR A 194 15.38 -3.06 5.23
C THR A 194 15.86 -4.25 4.41
N ILE A 195 15.08 -5.34 4.48
CA ILE A 195 15.10 -6.46 3.54
C ILE A 195 13.72 -6.54 2.92
N TRP A 196 13.65 -6.43 1.59
CA TRP A 196 12.41 -6.49 0.84
C TRP A 196 12.51 -7.54 -0.27
N TYR A 197 11.62 -8.53 -0.23
CA TYR A 197 11.66 -9.72 -1.08
C TYR A 197 10.39 -9.85 -1.90
N ASN A 198 10.51 -10.10 -3.21
CA ASN A 198 9.37 -10.40 -4.08
C ASN A 198 9.04 -11.91 -4.06
N ALA A 199 8.09 -12.30 -3.22
CA ALA A 199 7.60 -13.68 -3.08
C ALA A 199 6.47 -14.04 -4.06
N SER A 200 6.03 -13.12 -4.93
CA SER A 200 4.84 -13.33 -5.78
C SER A 200 5.03 -14.36 -6.89
N GLY A 201 6.27 -14.67 -7.23
CA GLY A 201 6.63 -15.50 -8.38
C GLY A 201 6.45 -14.80 -9.73
N PHE A 202 6.11 -13.51 -9.76
CA PHE A 202 5.99 -12.65 -10.93
C PHE A 202 6.60 -11.29 -10.66
N THR A 203 6.78 -10.49 -11.71
CA THR A 203 7.18 -9.09 -11.56
C THR A 203 6.13 -8.33 -10.74
N ALA A 204 6.55 -7.62 -9.71
CA ALA A 204 5.70 -6.79 -8.86
C ALA A 204 6.02 -5.29 -9.02
N PRO A 205 5.16 -4.36 -8.57
CA PRO A 205 5.51 -2.96 -8.45
C PRO A 205 6.72 -2.74 -7.54
N TYR A 206 7.67 -1.91 -7.99
CA TYR A 206 8.82 -1.51 -7.18
C TYR A 206 8.57 -0.11 -6.60
N TYR A 207 7.69 -0.07 -5.60
CA TYR A 207 7.30 1.17 -4.92
C TYR A 207 7.66 1.08 -3.44
N GLN A 208 8.59 1.92 -3.02
CA GLN A 208 9.03 1.98 -1.63
C GLN A 208 9.35 3.43 -1.25
N TRP A 209 8.86 3.84 -0.09
CA TRP A 209 9.21 5.10 0.53
C TRP A 209 9.04 5.03 2.05
N MET A 210 9.86 5.83 2.75
CA MET A 210 9.74 6.09 4.16
C MET A 210 9.25 7.52 4.36
N ASN A 211 8.33 7.69 5.30
CA ASN A 211 7.70 8.96 5.61
C ASN A 211 8.03 9.34 7.05
N ALA A 212 8.97 10.27 7.23
CA ALA A 212 9.37 10.75 8.54
C ALA A 212 8.74 12.12 8.82
N ALA A 213 8.01 12.21 9.94
CA ALA A 213 7.36 13.42 10.39
C ALA A 213 8.29 14.29 11.27
N TYR A 214 8.22 15.61 11.09
CA TYR A 214 9.00 16.60 11.82
C TYR A 214 8.13 17.79 12.25
N SER A 215 8.34 18.30 13.46
CA SER A 215 7.61 19.47 13.95
C SER A 215 7.93 20.71 13.13
N VAL A 216 6.91 21.50 12.81
CA VAL A 216 7.09 22.83 12.21
C VAL A 216 7.24 23.95 13.26
N ARG A 217 7.19 23.62 14.54
CA ARG A 217 7.54 24.53 15.63
C ARG A 217 9.06 24.72 15.68
N GLY A 218 9.52 25.84 16.27
CA GLY A 218 10.94 26.14 16.44
C GLY A 218 11.62 26.73 15.21
N ASP A 219 10.85 27.34 14.31
CA ASP A 219 11.31 27.98 13.08
C ASP A 219 12.19 27.07 12.20
N PRO A 220 11.59 25.98 11.61
CA PRO A 220 12.36 25.01 10.86
C PRO A 220 12.81 25.52 9.50
N LYS A 221 14.03 25.10 9.15
CA LYS A 221 14.58 25.21 7.81
C LYS A 221 14.82 23.81 7.25
N PHE A 222 14.34 23.54 6.03
CA PHE A 222 14.60 22.29 5.31
C PHE A 222 16.01 22.33 4.73
N GLU A 223 16.86 21.43 5.19
CA GLU A 223 18.23 21.29 4.73
C GLU A 223 18.27 20.25 3.61
N PHE A 224 17.91 20.69 2.40
CA PHE A 224 17.88 19.89 1.17
C PHE A 224 18.75 20.55 0.11
N PRO A 225 19.90 19.94 -0.25
CA PRO A 225 20.72 20.44 -1.35
C PRO A 225 19.99 20.20 -2.67
N GLY A 226 19.95 21.22 -3.53
CA GLY A 226 19.31 21.14 -4.84
C GLY A 226 19.10 22.50 -5.47
N LYS A 227 18.61 22.50 -6.71
CA LYS A 227 18.31 23.73 -7.49
C LYS A 227 16.92 23.70 -8.10
N SER A 228 16.28 22.55 -8.15
CA SER A 228 14.94 22.39 -8.65
C SER A 228 14.20 21.29 -7.88
N TYR A 229 12.88 21.23 -8.06
CA TYR A 229 12.08 20.10 -7.59
C TYR A 229 11.03 19.70 -8.64
N ILE A 230 10.56 18.47 -8.52
CA ILE A 230 9.42 17.95 -9.29
C ILE A 230 8.20 17.90 -8.36
N GLY A 231 7.09 18.50 -8.77
CA GLY A 231 5.80 18.36 -8.10
C GLY A 231 5.08 17.06 -8.45
N HIS A 232 3.92 16.81 -7.82
CA HIS A 232 3.12 15.59 -8.01
C HIS A 232 2.66 15.36 -9.46
N GLY A 233 2.45 16.41 -10.23
CA GLY A 233 2.11 16.33 -11.66
C GLY A 233 3.30 16.07 -12.58
N GLY A 234 4.52 15.97 -12.04
CA GLY A 234 5.74 15.82 -12.81
C GLY A 234 6.29 17.13 -13.38
N GLU A 235 5.70 18.28 -13.02
CA GLU A 235 6.17 19.61 -13.36
C GLU A 235 7.46 19.95 -12.60
N THR A 236 8.35 20.73 -13.22
CA THR A 236 9.61 21.14 -12.62
C THR A 236 9.57 22.61 -12.20
N HIS A 237 10.02 22.90 -11.00
CA HIS A 237 10.05 24.21 -10.39
C HIS A 237 11.43 24.53 -9.82
N ALA A 238 11.74 25.83 -9.62
CA ALA A 238 12.96 26.25 -8.94
C ALA A 238 12.95 25.88 -7.45
N TRP A 239 14.13 25.63 -6.88
CA TRP A 239 14.37 25.34 -5.48
C TRP A 239 15.68 26.01 -5.03
N PRO A 240 15.79 26.56 -3.82
CA PRO A 240 14.70 26.75 -2.85
C PRO A 240 13.86 27.99 -3.13
N ILE A 241 14.32 28.92 -3.97
CA ILE A 241 13.63 30.18 -4.25
C ILE A 241 12.63 29.98 -5.37
N ASP A 242 11.36 30.29 -5.11
CA ASP A 242 10.30 30.24 -6.11
C ASP A 242 10.29 31.50 -7.02
N PRO A 243 9.49 31.55 -8.10
CA PRO A 243 9.43 32.71 -8.98
C PRO A 243 8.93 33.99 -8.31
N ASP A 244 8.18 33.87 -7.19
CA ASP A 244 7.67 35.00 -6.42
C ASP A 244 8.69 35.50 -5.37
N GLY A 245 9.85 34.85 -5.25
CA GLY A 245 10.96 35.21 -4.36
C GLY A 245 10.89 34.58 -2.96
N HIS A 246 9.95 33.65 -2.70
CA HIS A 246 9.87 32.95 -1.40
C HIS A 246 10.93 31.85 -1.30
N ASP A 247 11.56 31.73 -0.14
CA ASP A 247 12.48 30.63 0.18
C ASP A 247 11.70 29.44 0.74
N LEU A 248 11.32 28.52 -0.15
CA LEU A 248 10.56 27.31 0.17
C LEU A 248 11.30 26.33 1.09
N SER A 249 12.60 26.55 1.35
CA SER A 249 13.30 25.83 2.39
C SER A 249 12.93 26.30 3.81
N GLN A 250 12.22 27.41 3.93
CA GLN A 250 11.73 27.97 5.19
C GLN A 250 10.23 27.74 5.31
N PHE A 251 9.79 26.96 6.31
CA PHE A 251 8.38 26.65 6.47
C PHE A 251 7.48 27.91 6.51
N LYS A 252 7.93 28.97 7.22
CA LYS A 252 7.18 30.23 7.34
C LYS A 252 6.93 30.97 6.01
N GLU A 253 7.70 30.67 4.97
CA GLU A 253 7.53 31.25 3.63
C GLU A 253 6.69 30.38 2.70
N CYS A 254 6.22 29.21 3.17
CA CYS A 254 5.37 28.29 2.41
C CYS A 254 3.89 28.72 2.42
N ALA A 255 3.60 29.94 1.94
CA ALA A 255 2.28 30.54 1.91
C ALA A 255 1.46 30.01 0.71
N PHE A 256 0.89 28.83 0.83
CA PHE A 256 -0.02 28.20 -0.14
C PHE A 256 -1.12 27.43 0.58
N GLY A 257 -2.11 26.95 -0.18
CA GLY A 257 -3.20 26.11 0.32
C GLY A 257 -2.97 24.62 0.16
N TRP A 258 -3.81 23.81 0.80
CA TRP A 258 -3.83 22.37 0.75
C TRP A 258 -2.48 21.76 1.13
N HIS A 259 -1.85 20.99 0.25
CA HIS A 259 -0.50 20.43 0.47
C HIS A 259 0.39 20.59 -0.75
N LYS A 260 1.70 20.51 -0.54
CA LYS A 260 2.70 20.39 -1.61
C LYS A 260 3.67 19.26 -1.38
N SER A 261 4.10 18.69 -2.50
CA SER A 261 5.10 17.64 -2.57
C SER A 261 6.24 18.12 -3.48
N GLN A 262 7.45 18.15 -2.92
CA GLN A 262 8.64 18.71 -3.58
C GLN A 262 9.75 17.67 -3.62
N HIS A 263 9.86 16.96 -4.75
CA HIS A 263 10.98 16.05 -4.99
C HIS A 263 12.20 16.87 -5.40
N VAL A 264 13.06 17.18 -4.43
CA VAL A 264 14.23 18.06 -4.65
C VAL A 264 15.32 17.31 -5.44
N LEU A 265 15.82 17.96 -6.48
CA LEU A 265 16.81 17.44 -7.43
C LEU A 265 18.16 18.17 -7.30
N GLU A 266 19.18 17.60 -7.96
CA GLU A 266 20.55 18.11 -8.08
C GLU A 266 21.35 18.22 -6.77
N GLY A 267 20.87 17.54 -5.74
CA GLY A 267 21.65 17.34 -4.54
C GLY A 267 22.23 15.94 -4.55
N ASP A 268 23.49 15.82 -4.93
CA ASP A 268 24.12 14.56 -5.29
C ASP A 268 24.72 13.82 -4.08
N ASN A 269 24.11 13.94 -2.88
CA ASN A 269 24.46 13.12 -1.74
C ASN A 269 23.22 12.59 -1.00
N GLY A 270 23.41 11.58 -0.18
CA GLY A 270 22.35 10.94 0.58
C GLY A 270 22.02 11.64 1.90
N VAL A 271 22.43 12.90 2.09
CA VAL A 271 22.25 13.64 3.35
C VAL A 271 21.28 14.79 3.14
N TYR A 272 20.20 14.81 3.90
CA TYR A 272 19.25 15.91 3.97
C TYR A 272 18.60 15.90 5.37
N GLY A 273 17.85 16.95 5.70
CA GLY A 273 17.21 17.02 7.01
C GLY A 273 16.50 18.33 7.29
N ILE A 274 16.41 18.66 8.57
CA ILE A 274 15.76 19.84 9.08
C ILE A 274 16.62 20.46 10.18
N TRP A 275 16.63 21.80 10.25
CA TRP A 275 17.28 22.56 11.29
C TRP A 275 16.28 23.51 11.95
N TRP A 276 16.04 23.35 13.25
CA TRP A 276 15.17 24.25 14.03
C TRP A 276 16.01 25.38 14.62
N ARG A 277 15.82 26.57 14.09
CA ARG A 277 16.64 27.74 14.46
C ARG A 277 16.45 28.16 15.92
N ASP A 278 15.20 28.15 16.41
CA ASP A 278 14.91 28.55 17.81
C ASP A 278 15.44 27.53 18.82
N TRP A 279 15.56 26.27 18.40
CA TRP A 279 16.02 25.18 19.27
C TRP A 279 17.52 24.91 19.14
N ASN A 280 18.14 25.46 18.10
CA ASN A 280 19.56 25.26 17.77
C ASN A 280 19.94 23.77 17.73
N ILE A 281 19.11 22.97 17.11
CA ILE A 281 19.26 21.51 16.92
C ILE A 281 18.67 21.14 15.56
N GLY A 282 19.14 20.05 14.99
CA GLY A 282 18.60 19.50 13.73
C GLY A 282 18.40 18.00 13.78
N SER A 283 17.74 17.50 12.77
CA SER A 283 17.65 16.08 12.47
C SER A 283 18.13 15.83 11.05
N ALA A 284 18.96 14.83 10.85
CA ALA A 284 19.45 14.44 9.54
C ALA A 284 19.05 13.01 9.21
N HIS A 285 18.69 12.80 7.96
CA HIS A 285 18.59 11.51 7.30
C HIS A 285 19.85 11.29 6.47
N LEU A 286 20.47 10.12 6.61
CA LEU A 286 21.64 9.73 5.85
C LEU A 286 21.37 8.37 5.20
N SER A 287 21.70 8.26 3.92
CA SER A 287 21.67 6.99 3.19
C SER A 287 22.74 7.01 2.09
N HIS A 288 23.07 5.83 1.57
CA HIS A 288 23.88 5.83 0.36
C HIS A 288 23.04 6.35 -0.82
N VAL A 289 23.59 7.30 -1.58
CA VAL A 289 22.87 8.01 -2.64
C VAL A 289 22.29 7.08 -3.72
N THR A 290 22.91 5.93 -3.98
CA THR A 290 22.42 4.92 -4.94
C THR A 290 21.33 4.04 -4.36
N GLN A 291 21.14 4.04 -3.05
CA GLN A 291 20.10 3.26 -2.38
C GLN A 291 18.80 4.04 -2.20
N LYS A 292 18.89 5.34 -1.85
CA LYS A 292 17.73 6.18 -1.54
C LYS A 292 17.86 7.56 -2.20
N TYR A 293 17.61 7.61 -3.50
CA TYR A 293 17.74 8.86 -4.26
C TYR A 293 16.40 9.62 -4.44
N GLY A 294 15.26 8.96 -4.19
CA GLY A 294 13.95 9.60 -4.21
C GLY A 294 13.66 10.32 -2.90
N ARG A 295 14.13 11.57 -2.76
CA ARG A 295 13.94 12.38 -1.57
C ARG A 295 12.93 13.48 -1.81
N LYS A 296 12.11 13.78 -0.78
CA LYS A 296 10.96 14.68 -0.92
C LYS A 296 10.69 15.44 0.36
N VAL A 297 10.35 16.71 0.24
CA VAL A 297 9.65 17.49 1.27
C VAL A 297 8.17 17.46 0.96
N TRP A 298 7.35 17.12 1.94
CA TRP A 298 5.90 17.23 1.86
C TRP A 298 5.39 18.03 3.07
N LEU A 299 4.45 18.94 2.84
CA LEU A 299 3.87 19.75 3.90
C LEU A 299 2.43 20.16 3.59
N TRP A 300 1.62 20.36 4.65
CA TRP A 300 0.37 21.08 4.57
C TRP A 300 0.65 22.57 4.40
N GLY A 301 -0.11 23.22 3.52
CA GLY A 301 -0.04 24.66 3.32
C GLY A 301 -0.51 25.46 4.54
N GLN A 302 -0.12 26.73 4.61
CA GLN A 302 -0.46 27.61 5.73
C GLN A 302 -1.83 28.31 5.54
N ALA A 303 -2.44 28.22 4.35
CA ALA A 303 -3.83 28.63 4.17
C ALA A 303 -4.78 27.70 4.95
N ARG A 304 -5.99 28.20 5.24
CA ARG A 304 -6.89 27.49 6.17
C ARG A 304 -7.28 26.07 5.73
N ASP A 305 -7.36 25.81 4.42
CA ASP A 305 -7.61 24.47 3.87
C ASP A 305 -6.49 23.44 4.13
N GLY A 306 -5.26 23.91 4.32
CA GLY A 306 -4.14 23.10 4.80
C GLY A 306 -4.02 23.09 6.33
N ALA A 307 -4.19 24.26 6.96
CA ALA A 307 -4.00 24.41 8.41
C ALA A 307 -5.05 23.66 9.25
N ILE A 308 -6.27 23.40 8.73
CA ILE A 308 -7.27 22.59 9.45
C ILE A 308 -6.76 21.19 9.79
N TRP A 309 -5.78 20.67 9.05
CA TRP A 309 -5.20 19.37 9.31
C TRP A 309 -4.37 19.30 10.58
N GLU A 310 -3.97 20.44 11.16
CA GLU A 310 -3.38 20.48 12.50
C GLU A 310 -4.36 19.93 13.53
N ASP A 311 -5.56 20.50 13.63
CA ASP A 311 -6.59 20.09 14.58
C ASP A 311 -7.15 18.68 14.27
N LEU A 312 -7.08 18.27 13.01
CA LEU A 312 -7.57 16.95 12.57
C LEU A 312 -6.62 15.82 12.92
N LEU A 313 -5.31 16.08 13.00
CA LEU A 313 -4.30 15.05 13.16
C LEU A 313 -3.62 15.06 14.53
N THR A 314 -3.68 16.19 15.25
CA THR A 314 -3.11 16.33 16.60
C THR A 314 -4.10 17.03 17.54
N ASP A 315 -3.82 17.05 18.85
CA ASP A 315 -4.55 17.88 19.80
C ASP A 315 -3.75 19.15 20.15
N THR A 316 -2.47 18.99 20.54
CA THR A 316 -1.64 20.10 21.05
C THR A 316 -0.23 20.13 20.46
N ASP A 317 0.15 19.15 19.66
CA ASP A 317 1.55 19.01 19.20
C ASP A 317 1.89 19.94 18.02
N GLY A 318 0.88 20.49 17.39
CA GLY A 318 1.03 21.41 16.26
C GLY A 318 1.19 20.69 14.93
N GLN A 319 1.22 21.50 13.88
CA GLN A 319 1.40 21.01 12.52
C GLN A 319 2.77 20.35 12.33
N TYR A 320 2.86 19.42 11.39
CA TYR A 320 4.08 18.72 11.03
C TYR A 320 4.38 18.82 9.53
N THR A 321 5.61 18.52 9.18
CA THR A 321 6.07 18.33 7.80
C THR A 321 6.68 16.94 7.66
N GLU A 322 6.76 16.44 6.43
CA GLU A 322 7.35 15.14 6.15
C GLU A 322 8.60 15.28 5.30
N LEU A 323 9.71 14.71 5.78
CA LEU A 323 10.89 14.51 4.98
C LEU A 323 10.94 13.03 4.60
N GLN A 324 10.86 12.76 3.32
CA GLN A 324 10.64 11.41 2.82
C GLN A 324 11.84 10.91 2.02
N SER A 325 12.09 9.60 2.10
CA SER A 325 13.10 8.90 1.31
C SER A 325 12.46 7.78 0.50
N GLY A 326 12.89 7.59 -0.75
CA GLY A 326 12.39 6.52 -1.62
C GLY A 326 13.50 5.82 -2.40
N ARG A 327 13.26 4.55 -2.75
CA ARG A 327 14.18 3.78 -3.60
C ARG A 327 14.26 4.34 -5.02
N ALA A 328 13.23 5.04 -5.47
CA ALA A 328 13.15 5.64 -6.79
C ALA A 328 12.32 6.92 -6.76
N PHE A 329 12.45 7.72 -7.83
CA PHE A 329 11.48 8.77 -8.14
C PHE A 329 10.25 8.13 -8.77
N ASN A 330 9.20 7.93 -7.98
CA ASN A 330 7.92 7.42 -8.46
C ASN A 330 6.75 8.07 -7.73
N GLN A 331 5.61 8.14 -8.41
CA GLN A 331 4.38 8.73 -7.91
C GLN A 331 3.17 7.86 -8.27
N PRO A 332 2.12 7.90 -7.45
CA PRO A 332 0.96 7.05 -7.59
C PRO A 332 -0.10 7.52 -8.60
N ARG A 333 0.26 8.11 -9.69
CA ARG A 333 -0.72 8.61 -10.67
C ARG A 333 -0.66 7.82 -11.97
N ALA A 334 -1.83 7.44 -12.48
CA ALA A 334 -1.94 6.67 -13.70
C ALA A 334 -1.33 7.38 -14.92
N ASP A 335 -1.30 8.71 -14.92
CA ASP A 335 -0.80 9.54 -16.02
C ASP A 335 0.71 9.85 -15.94
N THR A 336 1.43 9.34 -14.93
CA THR A 336 2.85 9.68 -14.71
C THR A 336 3.82 9.05 -15.69
N TYR A 337 3.39 8.13 -16.54
CA TYR A 337 4.24 7.53 -17.57
C TYR A 337 4.86 8.54 -18.56
N ARG A 338 4.25 9.72 -18.73
CA ARG A 338 4.78 10.82 -19.56
C ARG A 338 5.66 11.81 -18.79
N THR A 339 5.76 11.67 -17.50
CA THR A 339 6.53 12.55 -16.63
C THR A 339 7.93 11.98 -16.35
N PRO A 340 8.81 12.70 -15.62
CA PRO A 340 10.08 12.14 -15.14
C PRO A 340 9.94 10.96 -14.19
N PHE A 341 8.79 10.80 -13.51
CA PHE A 341 8.55 9.68 -12.62
C PHE A 341 8.40 8.38 -13.41
N LYS A 342 9.04 7.31 -12.91
CA LYS A 342 9.00 5.98 -13.53
C LYS A 342 8.56 4.95 -12.52
N HIS A 343 7.61 4.13 -12.91
CA HIS A 343 7.20 2.96 -12.14
C HIS A 343 8.05 1.77 -12.56
N LEU A 344 8.95 1.37 -11.66
CA LEU A 344 9.91 0.31 -11.90
C LEU A 344 9.30 -1.05 -11.57
N SER A 345 9.91 -2.10 -12.12
CA SER A 345 9.56 -3.49 -11.89
C SER A 345 10.42 -4.07 -10.77
N PHE A 346 9.79 -4.82 -9.86
CA PHE A 346 10.47 -5.67 -8.90
C PHE A 346 10.47 -7.10 -9.43
N ALA A 347 11.62 -7.58 -9.88
CA ALA A 347 11.76 -8.89 -10.51
C ALA A 347 11.33 -10.03 -9.56
N PRO A 348 10.80 -11.15 -10.08
CA PRO A 348 10.36 -12.26 -9.24
C PRO A 348 11.53 -12.88 -8.48
N GLY A 349 11.31 -13.28 -7.22
CA GLY A 349 12.30 -13.96 -6.40
C GLY A 349 13.58 -13.16 -6.18
N THR A 350 13.54 -11.84 -6.22
CA THR A 350 14.67 -10.98 -5.92
C THR A 350 14.53 -10.31 -4.56
N THR A 351 15.68 -10.06 -3.91
CA THR A 351 15.79 -9.34 -2.65
C THR A 351 16.42 -7.97 -2.88
N ASP A 352 15.81 -6.93 -2.32
CA ASP A 352 16.38 -5.59 -2.21
C ASP A 352 16.74 -5.30 -0.75
N MET A 353 17.89 -4.68 -0.54
CA MET A 353 18.42 -4.34 0.78
C MET A 353 18.97 -2.93 0.79
N PHE A 354 18.64 -2.18 1.84
CA PHE A 354 19.16 -0.82 2.04
C PHE A 354 19.14 -0.44 3.51
N GLU A 355 19.97 0.56 3.85
CA GLU A 355 20.11 1.10 5.20
C GLU A 355 19.93 2.62 5.19
N GLU A 356 19.33 3.16 6.24
CA GLU A 356 19.16 4.58 6.49
C GLU A 356 19.54 4.89 7.94
N GLU A 357 20.16 6.04 8.16
CA GLU A 357 20.48 6.56 9.49
C GLU A 357 19.65 7.81 9.76
N TRP A 358 19.09 7.88 10.96
CA TRP A 358 18.31 9.00 11.47
C TRP A 358 19.01 9.53 12.72
N ARG A 359 19.55 10.75 12.64
CA ARG A 359 20.41 11.24 13.71
C ARG A 359 20.13 12.66 14.12
N VAL A 360 20.48 12.97 15.37
CA VAL A 360 20.50 14.34 15.91
C VAL A 360 21.70 15.10 15.32
N VAL A 361 21.47 16.33 14.91
CA VAL A 361 22.51 17.26 14.44
C VAL A 361 22.59 18.42 15.42
N ARG A 362 23.80 18.62 15.99
CA ARG A 362 24.06 19.68 16.99
C ARG A 362 24.77 20.90 16.43
N ASP A 363 25.28 20.82 15.22
CA ASP A 363 25.94 21.90 14.50
C ASP A 363 25.49 21.89 13.05
N ARG A 364 24.84 22.97 12.62
CA ARG A 364 24.31 23.10 11.26
C ARG A 364 25.36 22.91 10.16
N SER A 365 26.67 23.26 10.49
CA SER A 365 27.77 23.03 9.56
C SER A 365 27.93 21.55 9.14
N PHE A 366 27.31 20.62 9.83
CA PHE A 366 27.22 19.21 9.43
C PHE A 366 26.66 19.03 8.02
N PHE A 367 25.57 19.70 7.70
CA PHE A 367 24.96 19.63 6.36
C PHE A 367 25.89 20.22 5.29
N GLU A 368 26.51 21.39 5.57
CA GLU A 368 27.42 22.03 4.62
C GLU A 368 28.67 21.17 4.33
N LYS A 369 29.22 20.50 5.35
CA LYS A 369 30.34 19.56 5.19
C LYS A 369 29.93 18.34 4.37
N ALA A 370 28.76 17.74 4.67
CA ALA A 370 28.26 16.58 3.95
C ALA A 370 28.01 16.89 2.47
N TRP A 371 27.52 18.09 2.13
CA TRP A 371 27.21 18.46 0.75
C TRP A 371 28.43 18.78 -0.11
N ASN A 372 29.59 18.98 0.49
CA ASN A 372 30.83 19.15 -0.26
C ASN A 372 31.37 17.83 -0.84
N GLU A 373 30.85 16.68 -0.39
CA GLU A 373 31.16 15.40 -0.97
C GLU A 373 30.46 15.23 -2.32
N LYS A 374 31.22 14.90 -3.37
CA LYS A 374 30.67 14.67 -4.71
C LYS A 374 30.22 13.23 -4.84
N ASN A 375 28.93 13.01 -4.92
CA ASN A 375 28.29 11.74 -5.22
C ASN A 375 27.40 11.89 -6.47
N TYR A 376 27.15 10.78 -7.16
CA TYR A 376 26.30 10.75 -8.35
C TYR A 376 25.00 10.01 -8.02
N ALA A 377 23.90 10.74 -7.96
CA ALA A 377 22.56 10.17 -7.83
C ALA A 377 21.92 9.94 -9.20
N PRO A 378 21.12 8.89 -9.37
CA PRO A 378 20.25 8.77 -10.53
C PRO A 378 19.33 9.99 -10.60
N ARG A 379 19.08 10.49 -11.82
CA ARG A 379 18.18 11.63 -12.06
C ARG A 379 16.99 11.19 -12.88
N PRO A 380 15.77 11.65 -12.57
CA PRO A 380 14.63 11.37 -13.41
C PRO A 380 14.80 12.02 -14.77
N GLN A 381 14.46 11.28 -15.83
CA GLN A 381 14.61 11.73 -17.21
C GLN A 381 13.25 11.67 -17.91
N ARG A 382 12.95 12.70 -18.67
CA ARG A 382 11.81 12.70 -19.59
C ARG A 382 12.18 11.98 -20.89
N MET A 383 11.19 11.41 -21.54
CA MET A 383 11.35 10.98 -22.93
C MET A 383 11.63 12.21 -23.80
N PRO A 384 12.38 12.05 -24.91
CA PRO A 384 12.56 13.12 -25.89
C PRO A 384 11.23 13.72 -26.33
N SER A 385 11.21 14.99 -26.67
CA SER A 385 9.99 15.71 -27.08
C SER A 385 9.37 15.18 -28.38
N ASP A 386 10.16 14.55 -29.21
CA ASP A 386 9.80 13.92 -30.49
C ASP A 386 9.54 12.41 -30.37
N PHE A 387 9.46 11.87 -29.14
CA PHE A 387 9.17 10.46 -28.92
C PHE A 387 7.77 10.11 -29.42
N ASP A 388 7.69 9.11 -30.30
CA ASP A 388 6.43 8.63 -30.87
C ASP A 388 5.69 7.70 -29.87
N TRP A 389 4.75 8.28 -29.13
CA TRP A 389 3.90 7.56 -28.19
C TRP A 389 2.87 6.63 -28.86
N ASP A 390 2.58 6.82 -30.18
CA ASP A 390 1.67 5.97 -30.94
C ASP A 390 2.38 4.80 -31.65
N SER A 391 3.69 4.64 -31.44
CA SER A 391 4.46 3.49 -31.92
C SER A 391 4.19 2.24 -31.08
N ALA A 392 4.55 1.05 -31.59
CA ALA A 392 4.51 -0.19 -30.81
C ALA A 392 5.31 -0.07 -29.52
N TYR A 393 6.49 0.55 -29.56
CA TYR A 393 7.32 0.77 -28.39
C TYR A 393 6.69 1.81 -27.42
N GLY A 394 6.01 2.83 -27.94
CA GLY A 394 5.29 3.83 -27.15
C GLY A 394 4.17 3.17 -26.34
N HIS A 395 3.29 2.43 -26.96
CA HIS A 395 2.22 1.69 -26.31
C HIS A 395 2.74 0.65 -25.31
N TYR A 396 3.79 -0.10 -25.66
CA TYR A 396 4.46 -1.02 -24.75
C TYR A 396 4.95 -0.31 -23.48
N THR A 397 5.64 0.83 -23.65
CA THR A 397 6.16 1.62 -22.51
C THR A 397 5.04 2.04 -21.55
N VAL A 398 3.93 2.55 -22.11
CA VAL A 398 2.75 2.93 -21.32
C VAL A 398 2.15 1.72 -20.62
N GLY A 399 1.97 0.61 -21.35
CA GLY A 399 1.41 -0.62 -20.80
C GLY A 399 2.22 -1.17 -19.62
N VAL A 400 3.56 -1.21 -19.74
CA VAL A 400 4.45 -1.63 -18.66
C VAL A 400 4.36 -0.71 -17.44
N GLN A 401 4.33 0.62 -17.65
CA GLN A 401 4.18 1.58 -16.57
C GLN A 401 2.84 1.40 -15.81
N MET A 402 1.76 1.13 -16.54
CA MET A 402 0.46 0.85 -15.94
C MET A 402 0.46 -0.46 -15.15
N MET A 403 1.04 -1.53 -15.69
CA MET A 403 1.17 -2.81 -14.97
C MET A 403 2.00 -2.67 -13.69
N ASN A 404 3.07 -1.87 -13.71
CA ASN A 404 3.89 -1.58 -12.53
C ASN A 404 3.15 -0.75 -11.46
N GLN A 405 1.95 -0.23 -11.76
CA GLN A 405 1.04 0.42 -10.83
C GLN A 405 -0.19 -0.45 -10.52
N ARG A 406 -0.25 -1.70 -11.01
CA ARG A 406 -1.40 -2.60 -10.93
C ARG A 406 -2.66 -2.17 -11.69
N TYR A 407 -2.53 -1.30 -12.67
CA TYR A 407 -3.59 -1.02 -13.66
C TYR A 407 -3.50 -2.06 -14.78
N GLU A 408 -3.81 -3.32 -14.45
CA GLU A 408 -3.56 -4.47 -15.35
C GLU A 408 -4.47 -4.49 -16.57
N ARG A 409 -5.74 -4.01 -16.46
CA ARG A 409 -6.67 -3.92 -17.58
C ARG A 409 -6.22 -2.88 -18.61
N GLU A 410 -5.88 -1.71 -18.11
CA GLU A 410 -5.38 -0.60 -18.91
C GLU A 410 -4.02 -0.95 -19.54
N GLY A 411 -3.16 -1.59 -18.77
CA GLY A 411 -1.86 -2.08 -19.25
C GLY A 411 -2.00 -3.14 -20.35
N GLU A 412 -2.91 -4.10 -20.19
CA GLU A 412 -3.22 -5.10 -21.25
C GLU A 412 -3.71 -4.42 -22.53
N ALA A 413 -4.63 -3.44 -22.39
CA ALA A 413 -5.15 -2.71 -23.55
C ALA A 413 -4.03 -1.99 -24.33
N GLU A 414 -3.10 -1.36 -23.65
CA GLU A 414 -1.94 -0.72 -24.28
C GLU A 414 -0.99 -1.74 -24.93
N LEU A 415 -0.74 -2.88 -24.31
CA LEU A 415 0.08 -3.94 -24.92
C LEU A 415 -0.58 -4.52 -26.16
N LEU A 416 -1.91 -4.65 -26.20
CA LEU A 416 -2.64 -5.09 -27.39
C LEU A 416 -2.56 -4.05 -28.51
N LYS A 417 -2.63 -2.73 -28.21
CA LYS A 417 -2.38 -1.67 -29.19
C LYS A 417 -0.95 -1.73 -29.75
N ALA A 418 0.06 -2.05 -28.92
CA ALA A 418 1.41 -2.28 -29.40
C ALA A 418 1.46 -3.40 -30.48
N LEU A 419 0.69 -4.49 -30.29
CA LEU A 419 0.59 -5.59 -31.24
C LEU A 419 -0.24 -5.23 -32.49
N GLU A 420 -1.18 -4.27 -32.41
CA GLU A 420 -1.86 -3.72 -33.59
C GLU A 420 -0.89 -2.93 -34.48
N LYS A 421 0.09 -2.22 -33.88
CA LYS A 421 1.14 -1.49 -34.60
C LYS A 421 2.21 -2.43 -35.17
N ASP A 422 2.61 -3.45 -34.38
CA ASP A 422 3.56 -4.47 -34.80
C ASP A 422 3.19 -5.81 -34.16
N ARG A 423 2.53 -6.69 -34.91
CA ARG A 423 2.07 -8.02 -34.47
C ARG A 423 3.20 -8.96 -33.99
N TRP A 424 4.43 -8.63 -34.33
CA TRP A 424 5.64 -9.39 -33.99
C TRP A 424 6.49 -8.70 -32.91
N PHE A 425 5.94 -7.72 -32.22
CA PHE A 425 6.64 -7.02 -31.15
C PHE A 425 6.83 -7.92 -29.93
N ALA A 426 7.95 -8.67 -29.92
CA ALA A 426 8.24 -9.70 -28.92
C ALA A 426 8.11 -9.22 -27.45
N PRO A 427 8.54 -8.02 -27.06
CA PRO A 427 8.40 -7.58 -25.66
C PRO A 427 6.93 -7.49 -25.19
N ALA A 428 6.01 -7.06 -26.04
CA ALA A 428 4.58 -7.03 -25.69
C ALA A 428 3.99 -8.44 -25.58
N LEU A 429 4.41 -9.37 -26.48
CA LEU A 429 4.00 -10.78 -26.42
C LEU A 429 4.49 -11.45 -25.13
N ALA A 430 5.75 -11.23 -24.71
CA ALA A 430 6.30 -11.77 -23.47
C ALA A 430 5.55 -11.22 -22.24
N LYS A 431 5.27 -9.91 -22.23
CA LYS A 431 4.51 -9.27 -21.15
C LYS A 431 3.07 -9.79 -21.05
N LEU A 432 2.39 -10.01 -22.17
CA LEU A 432 1.06 -10.60 -22.22
C LEU A 432 1.09 -12.08 -21.78
N ALA A 433 2.16 -12.85 -22.07
CA ALA A 433 2.34 -14.20 -21.56
C ALA A 433 2.44 -14.20 -20.03
N THR A 434 3.24 -13.32 -19.46
CA THR A 434 3.37 -13.11 -18.00
C THR A 434 2.03 -12.76 -17.36
N LEU A 435 1.27 -11.84 -17.97
CA LEU A 435 -0.04 -11.42 -17.46
C LEU A 435 -1.06 -12.58 -17.49
N ALA A 436 -1.09 -13.35 -18.58
CA ALA A 436 -1.97 -14.51 -18.70
C ALA A 436 -1.62 -15.61 -17.67
N ALA A 437 -0.32 -15.90 -17.46
CA ALA A 437 0.13 -16.84 -16.42
C ALA A 437 -0.26 -16.38 -15.01
N ARG A 438 -0.09 -15.09 -14.69
CA ARG A 438 -0.51 -14.49 -13.41
C ARG A 438 -2.02 -14.67 -13.16
N ARG A 439 -2.83 -14.57 -14.20
CA ARG A 439 -4.31 -14.73 -14.15
C ARG A 439 -4.78 -16.18 -14.17
N GLY A 440 -3.87 -17.17 -14.16
CA GLY A 440 -4.20 -18.60 -14.26
C GLY A 440 -4.72 -19.02 -15.63
N GLN A 441 -4.44 -18.23 -16.68
CA GLN A 441 -4.81 -18.54 -18.08
C GLN A 441 -3.62 -19.20 -18.80
N TYR A 442 -3.22 -20.38 -18.33
CA TYR A 442 -1.95 -21.02 -18.72
C TYR A 442 -1.86 -21.36 -20.20
N ALA A 443 -2.95 -21.84 -20.83
CA ALA A 443 -2.97 -22.10 -22.27
C ALA A 443 -2.72 -20.80 -23.08
N LYS A 444 -3.37 -19.70 -22.69
CA LYS A 444 -3.18 -18.38 -23.33
C LYS A 444 -1.75 -17.85 -23.10
N ALA A 445 -1.18 -18.08 -21.90
CA ALA A 445 0.19 -17.74 -21.61
C ALA A 445 1.17 -18.42 -22.54
N ARG A 446 0.99 -19.73 -22.78
CA ARG A 446 1.80 -20.52 -23.73
C ARG A 446 1.67 -20.04 -25.17
N GLU A 447 0.47 -19.64 -25.61
CA GLU A 447 0.28 -19.08 -26.96
C GLU A 447 1.08 -17.80 -27.17
N TYR A 448 1.02 -16.86 -26.23
CA TYR A 448 1.80 -15.63 -26.30
C TYR A 448 3.30 -15.90 -26.20
N ALA A 449 3.71 -16.75 -25.26
CA ALA A 449 5.11 -17.13 -25.11
C ALA A 449 5.69 -17.80 -26.36
N ALA A 450 4.94 -18.73 -26.97
CA ALA A 450 5.37 -19.40 -28.21
C ALA A 450 5.61 -18.41 -29.36
N LYS A 451 4.75 -17.38 -29.49
CA LYS A 451 4.95 -16.31 -30.49
C LYS A 451 6.20 -15.50 -30.18
N ALA A 452 6.39 -15.08 -28.92
CA ALA A 452 7.59 -14.33 -28.52
C ALA A 452 8.86 -15.15 -28.75
N LEU A 453 8.87 -16.44 -28.37
CA LEU A 453 10.00 -17.35 -28.50
C LEU A 453 10.31 -17.74 -29.96
N SER A 454 9.34 -17.65 -30.86
CA SER A 454 9.59 -17.81 -32.30
C SER A 454 10.43 -16.66 -32.90
N ILE A 455 10.46 -15.51 -32.22
CA ILE A 455 11.23 -14.33 -32.61
C ILE A 455 12.58 -14.30 -31.86
N ASN A 456 12.53 -14.52 -30.55
CA ASN A 456 13.70 -14.58 -29.68
C ASN A 456 13.60 -15.80 -28.76
N THR A 457 14.20 -16.90 -29.14
CA THR A 457 14.19 -18.18 -28.40
C THR A 457 14.72 -18.03 -26.97
N TYR A 458 15.60 -17.06 -26.71
CA TYR A 458 16.21 -16.82 -25.41
C TYR A 458 15.56 -15.66 -24.65
N ASP A 459 14.38 -15.18 -25.06
CA ASP A 459 13.66 -14.19 -24.29
C ASP A 459 13.36 -14.69 -22.87
N PRO A 460 13.92 -14.05 -21.84
CA PRO A 460 13.86 -14.59 -20.47
C PRO A 460 12.45 -14.52 -19.87
N GLU A 461 11.70 -13.45 -20.18
CA GLU A 461 10.34 -13.27 -19.67
C GLU A 461 9.38 -14.28 -20.28
N ALA A 462 9.47 -14.49 -21.60
CA ALA A 462 8.65 -15.46 -22.32
C ALA A 462 8.96 -16.91 -21.88
N ASN A 463 10.24 -17.27 -21.73
CA ASN A 463 10.65 -18.57 -21.20
C ASN A 463 10.16 -18.79 -19.76
N TYR A 464 10.27 -17.77 -18.91
CA TYR A 464 9.80 -17.84 -17.53
C TYR A 464 8.27 -18.02 -17.47
N ALA A 465 7.52 -17.23 -18.23
CA ALA A 465 6.05 -17.34 -18.28
C ALA A 465 5.58 -18.70 -18.83
N ASP A 466 6.24 -19.23 -19.87
CA ASP A 466 5.97 -20.57 -20.42
C ASP A 466 6.31 -21.66 -19.40
N GLY A 467 7.46 -21.54 -18.73
CA GLY A 467 7.87 -22.48 -17.68
C GLY A 467 6.88 -22.54 -16.50
N VAL A 468 6.38 -21.39 -16.06
CA VAL A 468 5.30 -21.33 -15.05
C VAL A 468 4.02 -21.99 -15.57
N ALA A 469 3.62 -21.70 -16.79
CA ALA A 469 2.41 -22.29 -17.38
C ALA A 469 2.53 -23.82 -17.51
N CYS A 470 3.69 -24.33 -17.96
CA CYS A 470 3.97 -25.77 -18.03
C CYS A 470 3.94 -26.43 -16.63
N GLN A 471 4.53 -25.80 -15.61
CA GLN A 471 4.51 -26.29 -14.21
C GLN A 471 3.06 -26.47 -13.72
N GLU A 472 2.22 -25.48 -13.94
CA GLU A 472 0.82 -25.50 -13.48
C GLU A 472 -0.06 -26.49 -14.30
N LEU A 473 0.32 -26.79 -15.53
CA LEU A 473 -0.31 -27.81 -16.37
C LEU A 473 0.21 -29.21 -16.09
N GLY A 474 1.18 -29.39 -15.18
CA GLY A 474 1.75 -30.67 -14.80
C GLY A 474 2.83 -31.19 -15.76
N GLU A 475 3.34 -30.36 -16.65
CA GLU A 475 4.38 -30.69 -17.62
C GLU A 475 5.78 -30.41 -17.01
N SER A 476 6.16 -31.08 -15.92
CA SER A 476 7.36 -30.77 -15.09
C SER A 476 8.64 -30.71 -15.92
N HIS A 477 8.87 -31.66 -16.85
CA HIS A 477 10.08 -31.71 -17.66
C HIS A 477 10.22 -30.46 -18.54
N LEU A 478 9.15 -30.09 -19.26
CA LEU A 478 9.15 -28.90 -20.11
C LEU A 478 9.26 -27.63 -19.27
N ALA A 479 8.63 -27.61 -18.08
CA ALA A 479 8.78 -26.51 -17.15
C ALA A 479 10.25 -26.29 -16.75
N CYS A 480 10.97 -27.36 -16.38
CA CYS A 480 12.40 -27.29 -16.03
C CYS A 480 13.26 -26.80 -17.21
N GLU A 481 12.96 -27.23 -18.44
CA GLU A 481 13.67 -26.77 -19.64
C GLU A 481 13.48 -25.25 -19.84
N ARG A 482 12.22 -24.77 -19.83
CA ARG A 482 11.89 -23.35 -20.02
C ARG A 482 12.45 -22.47 -18.90
N LEU A 483 12.30 -22.89 -17.65
CA LEU A 483 12.89 -22.19 -16.51
C LEU A 483 14.42 -22.18 -16.56
N GLY A 484 15.04 -23.28 -17.04
CA GLY A 484 16.49 -23.35 -17.29
C GLY A 484 16.97 -22.30 -18.29
N LEU A 485 16.21 -22.06 -19.37
CA LEU A 485 16.51 -20.99 -20.35
C LEU A 485 16.31 -19.60 -19.74
N ALA A 486 15.24 -19.38 -18.97
CA ALA A 486 14.99 -18.12 -18.25
C ALA A 486 16.12 -17.79 -17.26
N ALA A 487 16.73 -18.81 -16.63
CA ALA A 487 17.83 -18.65 -15.66
C ALA A 487 19.14 -18.09 -16.24
N PHE A 488 19.28 -18.00 -17.58
CA PHE A 488 20.40 -17.29 -18.18
C PHE A 488 20.35 -15.79 -17.90
N SER A 489 19.17 -15.22 -17.75
CA SER A 489 19.00 -13.80 -17.35
C SER A 489 19.25 -13.62 -15.84
N PRO A 490 20.07 -12.66 -15.43
CA PRO A 490 20.22 -12.32 -14.01
C PRO A 490 18.90 -11.96 -13.32
N GLU A 491 17.98 -11.34 -14.04
CA GLU A 491 16.68 -10.91 -13.54
C GLU A 491 15.78 -12.10 -13.13
N TYR A 492 15.81 -13.20 -13.88
CA TYR A 492 14.95 -14.37 -13.64
C TYR A 492 15.69 -15.54 -13.00
N ARG A 493 17.02 -15.51 -12.88
CA ARG A 493 17.85 -16.64 -12.44
C ARG A 493 17.41 -17.20 -11.09
N ALA A 494 17.30 -16.35 -10.09
CA ALA A 494 16.94 -16.80 -8.74
C ALA A 494 15.54 -17.43 -8.72
N ALA A 495 14.55 -16.75 -9.31
CA ALA A 495 13.17 -17.22 -9.36
C ALA A 495 13.02 -18.52 -10.15
N ALA A 496 13.68 -18.65 -11.29
CA ALA A 496 13.64 -19.85 -12.12
C ALA A 496 14.27 -21.05 -11.39
N CYS A 497 15.43 -20.85 -10.76
CA CYS A 497 16.07 -21.90 -9.98
C CYS A 497 15.24 -22.33 -8.77
N VAL A 498 14.59 -21.41 -8.05
CA VAL A 498 13.66 -21.72 -6.95
C VAL A 498 12.46 -22.53 -7.44
N ARG A 499 11.89 -22.19 -8.59
CA ARG A 499 10.78 -22.97 -9.15
C ARG A 499 11.17 -24.39 -9.52
N VAL A 500 12.32 -24.56 -10.18
CA VAL A 500 12.85 -25.89 -10.46
C VAL A 500 13.09 -26.65 -9.15
N ALA A 501 13.68 -26.00 -8.14
CA ALA A 501 13.90 -26.63 -6.84
C ALA A 501 12.59 -27.09 -6.16
N LYS A 502 11.48 -26.33 -6.28
CA LYS A 502 10.17 -26.76 -5.79
C LYS A 502 9.59 -27.92 -6.61
N ILE A 503 9.85 -27.99 -7.93
CA ILE A 503 9.46 -29.14 -8.75
C ILE A 503 10.20 -30.38 -8.27
N GLU A 504 11.52 -30.29 -8.06
CA GLU A 504 12.34 -31.39 -7.57
C GLU A 504 11.91 -31.85 -6.15
N LEU A 505 11.55 -30.93 -5.24
CA LEU A 505 10.95 -31.28 -3.94
C LEU A 505 9.66 -32.09 -4.11
N ARG A 506 8.79 -31.70 -5.04
CA ARG A 506 7.53 -32.39 -5.34
C ARG A 506 7.76 -33.79 -5.88
N GLU A 507 8.82 -33.98 -6.66
CA GLU A 507 9.21 -35.28 -7.25
C GLU A 507 10.06 -36.13 -6.30
N GLY A 508 10.46 -35.57 -5.13
CA GLY A 508 11.23 -36.29 -4.10
C GLY A 508 12.72 -36.29 -4.33
N ASP A 509 13.25 -35.60 -5.34
CA ASP A 509 14.68 -35.44 -5.56
C ASP A 509 15.24 -34.30 -4.70
N LEU A 510 15.49 -34.62 -3.43
CA LEU A 510 15.98 -33.65 -2.46
C LEU A 510 17.38 -33.11 -2.79
N ALA A 511 18.22 -33.92 -3.45
CA ALA A 511 19.59 -33.53 -3.82
C ALA A 511 19.57 -32.49 -4.95
N SER A 512 18.77 -32.71 -5.99
CA SER A 512 18.55 -31.75 -7.08
C SER A 512 17.90 -30.48 -6.56
N ALA A 513 16.91 -30.58 -5.67
CA ALA A 513 16.27 -29.43 -5.03
C ALA A 513 17.28 -28.53 -4.30
N VAL A 514 18.18 -29.11 -3.49
CA VAL A 514 19.27 -28.37 -2.81
C VAL A 514 20.23 -27.74 -3.82
N THR A 515 20.60 -28.48 -4.87
CA THR A 515 21.51 -27.96 -5.92
C THR A 515 20.92 -26.74 -6.63
N MET A 516 19.64 -26.78 -6.94
CA MET A 516 18.96 -25.64 -7.59
C MET A 516 18.76 -24.47 -6.64
N ALA A 517 18.48 -24.73 -5.37
CA ALA A 517 18.45 -23.69 -4.35
C ALA A 517 19.82 -23.02 -4.16
N ASP A 518 20.92 -23.77 -4.18
CA ASP A 518 22.26 -23.22 -4.12
C ASP A 518 22.61 -22.34 -5.34
N LYS A 519 22.12 -22.69 -6.53
CA LYS A 519 22.23 -21.85 -7.72
C LYS A 519 21.47 -20.53 -7.54
N ALA A 520 20.27 -20.57 -6.96
CA ALA A 520 19.52 -19.35 -6.65
C ALA A 520 20.26 -18.48 -5.63
N LEU A 521 20.80 -19.09 -4.56
CA LEU A 521 21.59 -18.40 -3.53
C LEU A 521 22.91 -17.82 -4.06
N SER A 522 23.48 -18.39 -5.12
CA SER A 522 24.66 -17.80 -5.77
C SER A 522 24.35 -16.52 -6.52
N ALA A 523 23.09 -16.32 -6.93
CA ALA A 523 22.60 -15.12 -7.59
C ALA A 523 22.07 -14.07 -6.59
N ASP A 524 21.38 -14.55 -5.56
CA ASP A 524 20.80 -13.74 -4.48
C ASP A 524 20.99 -14.47 -3.13
N ALA A 525 22.04 -14.13 -2.41
CA ALA A 525 22.45 -14.81 -1.19
C ALA A 525 21.40 -14.72 -0.05
N CYS A 526 20.51 -13.75 -0.09
CA CYS A 526 19.40 -13.55 0.84
C CYS A 526 18.06 -14.07 0.30
N ASN A 527 18.05 -14.83 -0.78
CA ASN A 527 16.85 -15.37 -1.37
C ASN A 527 16.09 -16.27 -0.37
N ARG A 528 15.01 -15.71 0.16
CA ARG A 528 14.20 -16.34 1.20
C ARG A 528 13.71 -17.73 0.80
N ASP A 529 13.15 -17.86 -0.41
CA ASP A 529 12.53 -19.12 -0.86
C ASP A 529 13.58 -20.20 -1.14
N ALA A 530 14.75 -19.83 -1.63
CA ALA A 530 15.86 -20.76 -1.80
C ALA A 530 16.38 -21.32 -0.45
N LEU A 531 16.48 -20.43 0.55
CA LEU A 531 16.84 -20.85 1.91
C LEU A 531 15.79 -21.80 2.50
N LEU A 532 14.49 -21.52 2.26
CA LEU A 532 13.39 -22.37 2.72
C LEU A 532 13.36 -23.73 1.99
N VAL A 533 13.66 -23.79 0.69
CA VAL A 533 13.80 -25.07 -0.03
C VAL A 533 14.89 -25.93 0.60
N LYS A 534 16.07 -25.37 0.86
CA LYS A 534 17.16 -26.10 1.56
C LYS A 534 16.75 -26.60 2.93
N LEU A 535 16.09 -25.74 3.71
CA LEU A 535 15.65 -26.08 5.05
C LEU A 535 14.66 -27.25 5.03
N VAL A 536 13.65 -27.19 4.16
CA VAL A 536 12.65 -28.24 4.01
C VAL A 536 13.27 -29.54 3.47
N ALA A 537 14.19 -29.45 2.48
CA ALA A 537 14.89 -30.62 1.94
C ALA A 537 15.72 -31.34 3.02
N LEU A 538 16.43 -30.61 3.89
CA LEU A 538 17.16 -31.19 5.02
C LEU A 538 16.24 -31.89 6.02
N ARG A 539 15.08 -31.30 6.33
CA ARG A 539 14.07 -31.93 7.19
C ARG A 539 13.56 -33.25 6.57
N LEU A 540 13.20 -33.22 5.30
CA LEU A 540 12.70 -34.40 4.59
C LEU A 540 13.75 -35.51 4.43
N ALA A 541 15.03 -35.13 4.32
CA ALA A 541 16.17 -36.07 4.33
C ALA A 541 16.47 -36.67 5.71
N GLY A 542 15.77 -36.21 6.78
CA GLY A 542 16.04 -36.69 8.16
C GLY A 542 17.23 -36.01 8.82
N GLU A 543 17.85 -34.98 8.19
CA GLU A 543 19.03 -34.26 8.66
C GLU A 543 18.65 -33.18 9.72
N GLN A 544 18.00 -33.59 10.80
CA GLN A 544 17.39 -32.72 11.81
C GLN A 544 18.33 -31.67 12.41
N ALA A 545 19.59 -32.07 12.68
CA ALA A 545 20.60 -31.15 13.26
C ALA A 545 20.95 -30.04 12.26
N GLN A 546 21.10 -30.36 10.97
CA GLN A 546 21.41 -29.40 9.91
C GLN A 546 20.21 -28.49 9.66
N ALA A 547 18.98 -29.03 9.63
CA ALA A 547 17.75 -28.26 9.50
C ALA A 547 17.60 -27.24 10.65
N LYS A 548 17.83 -27.67 11.91
CA LYS A 548 17.81 -26.79 13.08
C LYS A 548 18.83 -25.65 12.96
N ASN A 549 20.05 -25.95 12.56
CA ASN A 549 21.11 -24.95 12.41
C ASN A 549 20.76 -23.94 11.30
N LEU A 550 20.33 -24.42 10.13
CA LEU A 550 19.94 -23.56 9.02
C LEU A 550 18.74 -22.67 9.37
N ALA A 551 17.73 -23.20 10.07
CA ALA A 551 16.61 -22.42 10.57
C ALA A 551 17.07 -21.28 11.49
N ALA A 552 18.00 -21.56 12.41
CA ALA A 552 18.56 -20.57 13.31
C ALA A 552 19.38 -19.49 12.55
N GLU A 553 20.14 -19.88 11.53
CA GLU A 553 20.87 -18.96 10.65
C GLU A 553 19.91 -18.04 9.89
N ILE A 554 18.85 -18.57 9.28
CA ILE A 554 17.82 -17.78 8.62
C ILE A 554 17.21 -16.78 9.59
N LEU A 555 16.88 -17.21 10.81
CA LEU A 555 16.25 -16.37 11.83
C LEU A 555 17.20 -15.32 12.45
N THR A 556 18.50 -15.43 12.20
CA THR A 556 19.45 -14.36 12.54
C THR A 556 19.26 -13.15 11.61
N ILE A 557 18.99 -13.39 10.33
CA ILE A 557 18.82 -12.35 9.28
C ILE A 557 17.34 -11.95 9.14
N LEU A 558 16.46 -12.94 9.14
CA LEU A 558 15.02 -12.81 8.97
C LEU A 558 14.25 -13.31 10.19
N PRO A 559 14.36 -12.65 11.37
CA PRO A 559 13.78 -13.14 12.61
C PRO A 559 12.24 -13.25 12.56
N LEU A 560 11.57 -12.64 11.59
CA LEU A 560 10.14 -12.75 11.36
C LEU A 560 9.78 -13.64 10.16
N CYS A 561 10.70 -14.49 9.69
CA CYS A 561 10.38 -15.54 8.74
C CYS A 561 9.58 -16.65 9.44
N HIS A 562 8.25 -16.53 9.43
CA HIS A 562 7.36 -17.43 10.16
C HIS A 562 7.49 -18.90 9.71
N MET A 563 7.74 -19.14 8.42
CA MET A 563 7.96 -20.50 7.92
C MET A 563 9.26 -21.10 8.47
N ALA A 564 10.37 -20.35 8.52
CA ALA A 564 11.60 -20.85 9.12
C ALA A 564 11.43 -21.12 10.63
N ARG A 565 10.61 -20.31 11.34
CA ARG A 565 10.25 -20.59 12.72
C ARG A 565 9.43 -21.87 12.88
N TYR A 566 8.48 -22.10 11.98
CA TYR A 566 7.69 -23.33 11.97
C TYR A 566 8.57 -24.55 11.73
N GLU A 567 9.47 -24.52 10.74
CA GLU A 567 10.45 -25.57 10.48
C GLU A 567 11.39 -25.80 11.70
N LEU A 568 11.81 -24.72 12.37
CA LEU A 568 12.55 -24.83 13.63
C LEU A 568 11.75 -25.55 14.72
N ASN A 569 10.45 -25.25 14.85
CA ASN A 569 9.60 -25.96 15.82
C ASN A 569 9.41 -27.45 15.48
N LEU A 570 9.40 -27.82 14.18
CA LEU A 570 9.39 -29.21 13.76
C LEU A 570 10.72 -29.93 14.10
N ALA A 571 11.86 -29.25 13.91
CA ALA A 571 13.18 -29.81 14.23
C ALA A 571 13.50 -29.76 15.73
N ASP A 572 12.99 -28.78 16.46
CA ASP A 572 13.15 -28.60 17.89
C ASP A 572 11.82 -28.19 18.57
N PRO A 573 11.01 -29.17 19.03
CA PRO A 573 9.73 -28.89 19.67
C PRO A 573 9.82 -28.08 20.98
N LYS A 574 11.03 -27.89 21.54
CA LYS A 574 11.27 -27.03 22.70
C LYS A 574 11.49 -25.56 22.34
N SER A 575 11.67 -25.25 21.05
CA SER A 575 11.80 -23.86 20.59
C SER A 575 10.50 -23.10 20.79
N THR A 576 10.59 -21.77 20.84
CA THR A 576 9.39 -20.91 21.00
C THR A 576 8.40 -21.16 19.86
N PRO A 577 7.10 -21.41 20.16
CA PRO A 577 6.08 -21.65 19.14
C PRO A 577 6.00 -20.48 18.15
N PHE A 578 5.99 -20.78 16.85
CA PHE A 578 5.99 -19.75 15.81
C PHE A 578 4.73 -18.89 15.80
N ASP A 579 3.59 -19.45 16.22
CA ASP A 579 2.30 -18.75 16.31
C ASP A 579 2.38 -17.49 17.21
N LEU A 580 3.27 -17.47 18.18
CA LEU A 580 3.51 -16.31 19.07
C LEU A 580 4.12 -15.10 18.35
N PHE A 581 4.67 -15.31 17.17
CA PHE A 581 5.25 -14.25 16.33
C PHE A 581 4.32 -13.78 15.22
N VAL A 582 3.22 -14.49 14.96
CA VAL A 582 2.18 -14.08 14.00
C VAL A 582 1.24 -13.10 14.70
N ARG A 583 1.58 -11.81 14.64
CA ARG A 583 0.95 -10.74 15.43
C ARG A 583 0.26 -9.69 14.55
N ASN A 584 0.22 -9.92 13.26
CA ASN A 584 -0.35 -9.00 12.28
C ASN A 584 -1.89 -9.02 12.29
N GLU A 585 -2.49 -8.06 11.59
CA GLU A 585 -3.95 -7.88 11.52
C GLU A 585 -4.67 -9.11 10.94
N LEU A 586 -4.06 -9.73 9.92
CA LEU A 586 -4.65 -10.81 9.14
C LEU A 586 -3.83 -12.11 9.26
N PRO A 587 -3.76 -12.72 10.46
CA PRO A 587 -2.92 -13.90 10.70
C PRO A 587 -3.27 -15.09 9.79
N GLN A 588 -4.55 -15.21 9.38
CA GLN A 588 -4.97 -16.23 8.41
C GLN A 588 -4.21 -16.12 7.09
N GLU A 589 -3.83 -14.91 6.66
CA GLU A 589 -3.11 -14.73 5.40
C GLU A 589 -1.66 -15.19 5.52
N THR A 590 -1.03 -15.04 6.68
CA THR A 590 0.29 -15.64 6.98
C THR A 590 0.24 -17.16 6.89
N TYR A 591 -0.76 -17.80 7.50
CA TYR A 591 -0.94 -19.25 7.40
C TYR A 591 -1.26 -19.71 5.98
N MET A 592 -2.08 -18.93 5.25
CA MET A 592 -2.37 -19.20 3.83
C MET A 592 -1.12 -19.12 2.96
N SER A 593 -0.23 -18.16 3.19
CA SER A 593 1.03 -18.04 2.45
C SER A 593 1.96 -19.22 2.70
N ILE A 594 2.13 -19.63 3.95
CA ILE A 594 2.96 -20.81 4.30
C ILE A 594 2.35 -22.08 3.71
N GLY A 595 1.03 -22.29 3.86
CA GLY A 595 0.32 -23.43 3.30
C GLY A 595 0.42 -23.48 1.77
N THR A 596 0.34 -22.33 1.08
CA THR A 596 0.52 -22.24 -0.36
C THR A 596 1.94 -22.64 -0.78
N TRP A 597 2.96 -22.20 -0.05
CA TRP A 597 4.36 -22.57 -0.32
C TRP A 597 4.56 -24.09 -0.25
N TYR A 598 4.00 -24.76 0.77
CA TYR A 598 4.06 -26.22 0.92
C TYR A 598 3.27 -26.93 -0.20
N GLU A 599 2.09 -26.42 -0.54
CA GLU A 599 1.27 -27.00 -1.60
C GLU A 599 1.97 -26.92 -2.98
N GLU A 600 2.59 -25.77 -3.31
CA GLU A 600 3.41 -25.61 -4.52
C GLU A 600 4.57 -26.62 -4.59
N SER A 601 5.08 -27.02 -3.43
CA SER A 601 6.14 -28.02 -3.29
C SER A 601 5.63 -29.45 -3.16
N GLY A 602 4.31 -29.72 -3.32
CA GLY A 602 3.70 -31.04 -3.22
C GLY A 602 3.55 -31.58 -1.79
N LEU A 603 3.82 -30.78 -0.78
CA LEU A 603 3.81 -31.18 0.64
C LEU A 603 2.44 -30.92 1.27
N TYR A 604 1.43 -31.69 0.82
CA TYR A 604 0.02 -31.45 1.18
C TYR A 604 -0.28 -31.65 2.66
N GLU A 605 0.45 -32.52 3.39
CA GLU A 605 0.27 -32.69 4.83
C GLU A 605 0.70 -31.45 5.63
N ASP A 606 1.81 -30.81 5.25
CA ASP A 606 2.27 -29.57 5.88
C ASP A 606 1.39 -28.39 5.47
N ALA A 607 0.92 -28.36 4.22
CA ALA A 607 -0.04 -27.41 3.73
C ALA A 607 -1.37 -27.48 4.51
N GLU A 608 -1.91 -28.70 4.73
CA GLU A 608 -3.17 -28.92 5.49
C GLU A 608 -3.06 -28.34 6.90
N LYS A 609 -1.94 -28.57 7.60
CA LYS A 609 -1.72 -28.04 8.95
C LYS A 609 -1.77 -26.51 9.02
N MET A 610 -1.27 -25.84 7.97
CA MET A 610 -1.33 -24.38 7.86
C MET A 610 -2.74 -23.90 7.49
N PHE A 611 -3.37 -24.54 6.52
CA PHE A 611 -4.76 -24.21 6.15
C PHE A 611 -5.74 -24.51 7.28
N ALA A 612 -5.45 -25.48 8.15
CA ALA A 612 -6.26 -25.72 9.36
C ALA A 612 -6.27 -24.49 10.28
N ARG A 613 -5.13 -23.82 10.49
CA ARG A 613 -5.06 -22.57 11.26
C ARG A 613 -5.81 -21.42 10.57
N ALA A 614 -5.69 -21.30 9.26
CA ALA A 614 -6.42 -20.30 8.49
C ALA A 614 -7.93 -20.57 8.50
N SER A 615 -8.38 -21.83 8.51
CA SER A 615 -9.78 -22.23 8.45
C SER A 615 -10.61 -21.77 9.64
N GLU A 616 -9.99 -21.49 10.78
CA GLU A 616 -10.64 -20.91 11.96
C GLU A 616 -11.11 -19.47 11.73
N LYS A 617 -10.54 -18.77 10.73
CA LYS A 617 -10.76 -17.35 10.50
C LYS A 617 -11.46 -17.03 9.17
N THR A 618 -11.39 -17.91 8.17
CA THR A 618 -11.91 -17.62 6.83
C THR A 618 -12.40 -18.86 6.08
N ALA A 619 -13.51 -18.71 5.37
CA ALA A 619 -14.05 -19.76 4.50
C ALA A 619 -13.04 -20.15 3.41
N VAL A 620 -12.23 -19.23 2.89
CA VAL A 620 -11.17 -19.52 1.90
C VAL A 620 -10.14 -20.51 2.46
N GLY A 621 -9.71 -20.31 3.72
CA GLY A 621 -8.81 -21.23 4.42
C GLY A 621 -9.40 -22.62 4.56
N THR A 622 -10.71 -22.70 4.89
CA THR A 622 -11.42 -23.98 5.02
C THR A 622 -11.55 -24.72 3.68
N VAL A 623 -11.84 -24.01 2.57
CA VAL A 623 -11.85 -24.58 1.21
C VAL A 623 -10.46 -25.11 0.83
N ARG A 624 -9.40 -24.33 1.09
CA ARG A 624 -8.02 -24.75 0.81
C ARG A 624 -7.63 -26.00 1.62
N ARG A 625 -8.03 -26.05 2.90
CA ARG A 625 -7.86 -27.24 3.74
C ARG A 625 -8.57 -28.46 3.18
N ALA A 626 -9.84 -28.30 2.78
CA ALA A 626 -10.61 -29.38 2.17
C ALA A 626 -9.95 -29.90 0.90
N PHE A 627 -9.45 -29.00 0.04
CA PHE A 627 -8.75 -29.37 -1.18
C PHE A 627 -7.43 -30.09 -0.90
N ALA A 628 -6.64 -29.66 0.08
CA ALA A 628 -5.42 -30.36 0.48
C ALA A 628 -5.73 -31.80 0.96
N LEU A 629 -6.80 -32.01 1.74
CA LEU A 629 -7.27 -33.32 2.16
C LEU A 629 -7.68 -34.20 0.96
N GLU A 630 -8.37 -33.62 -0.02
CA GLU A 630 -8.72 -34.33 -1.28
C GLU A 630 -7.46 -34.76 -2.04
N ARG A 631 -6.47 -33.88 -2.13
CA ARG A 631 -5.17 -34.17 -2.79
C ARG A 631 -4.39 -35.28 -2.09
N MET A 632 -4.60 -35.48 -0.80
CA MET A 632 -4.03 -36.59 0.01
C MET A 632 -4.87 -37.89 -0.08
N GLY A 633 -5.99 -37.94 -0.85
CA GLY A 633 -6.90 -39.08 -0.93
C GLY A 633 -7.82 -39.21 0.30
N ARG A 634 -7.90 -38.21 1.19
CA ARG A 634 -8.77 -38.23 2.40
C ARG A 634 -10.15 -37.66 2.07
N ALA A 635 -10.84 -38.27 1.11
CA ALA A 635 -12.06 -37.74 0.49
C ALA A 635 -13.21 -37.48 1.49
N ASP A 636 -13.42 -38.35 2.49
CA ASP A 636 -14.49 -38.19 3.46
C ASP A 636 -14.23 -36.99 4.38
N GLU A 637 -12.98 -36.77 4.79
CA GLU A 637 -12.58 -35.61 5.58
C GLU A 637 -12.65 -34.33 4.74
N ALA A 638 -12.27 -34.40 3.48
CA ALA A 638 -12.38 -33.30 2.53
C ALA A 638 -13.84 -32.83 2.41
N LYS A 639 -14.79 -33.76 2.17
CA LYS A 639 -16.22 -33.46 2.09
C LYS A 639 -16.77 -32.87 3.40
N LYS A 640 -16.39 -33.43 4.55
CA LYS A 640 -16.80 -32.92 5.86
C LYS A 640 -16.28 -31.49 6.08
N THR A 641 -15.04 -31.23 5.70
CA THR A 641 -14.41 -29.91 5.83
C THR A 641 -15.06 -28.91 4.87
N LEU A 642 -15.35 -29.29 3.64
CA LEU A 642 -16.06 -28.47 2.66
C LEU A 642 -17.48 -28.08 3.14
N ALA A 643 -18.23 -29.06 3.69
CA ALA A 643 -19.55 -28.80 4.29
C ALA A 643 -19.48 -27.84 5.50
N ALA A 644 -18.34 -27.75 6.21
CA ALA A 644 -18.12 -26.73 7.23
C ALA A 644 -17.88 -25.36 6.61
N ALA A 645 -17.13 -25.27 5.50
CA ALA A 645 -16.92 -24.01 4.76
C ALA A 645 -18.24 -23.42 4.24
N ALA A 646 -19.17 -24.27 3.76
CA ALA A 646 -20.50 -23.85 3.31
C ALA A 646 -21.31 -23.09 4.39
N LYS A 647 -21.03 -23.36 5.67
CA LYS A 647 -21.71 -22.72 6.82
C LYS A 647 -21.03 -21.42 7.29
N GLN A 648 -19.80 -21.17 6.87
CA GLN A 648 -19.05 -19.98 7.27
C GLN A 648 -19.56 -18.70 6.58
N SER A 649 -19.30 -17.55 7.20
CA SER A 649 -19.57 -16.24 6.62
C SER A 649 -18.67 -15.97 5.40
N ILE A 650 -19.22 -15.28 4.41
CA ILE A 650 -18.43 -14.74 3.29
C ILE A 650 -17.82 -13.37 3.60
N ALA A 651 -18.20 -12.74 4.71
CA ALA A 651 -17.64 -11.45 5.11
C ALA A 651 -16.12 -11.57 5.30
N PHE A 652 -15.38 -10.67 4.63
CA PHE A 652 -13.91 -10.65 4.62
C PHE A 652 -13.24 -11.93 4.10
N ALA A 653 -13.99 -12.83 3.47
CA ALA A 653 -13.44 -13.95 2.70
C ALA A 653 -13.04 -13.44 1.30
N LEU A 654 -11.81 -12.93 1.18
CA LEU A 654 -11.31 -12.20 0.01
C LEU A 654 -10.25 -13.03 -0.73
N PRO A 655 -10.63 -13.99 -1.60
CA PRO A 655 -9.66 -14.80 -2.34
C PRO A 655 -8.92 -13.95 -3.38
N PHE A 656 -7.59 -14.05 -3.41
CA PHE A 656 -6.73 -13.28 -4.33
C PHE A 656 -5.53 -14.08 -4.86
N ARG A 657 -5.21 -15.21 -4.22
CA ARG A 657 -4.11 -16.06 -4.67
C ARG A 657 -4.58 -16.96 -5.82
N ARG A 658 -3.85 -16.96 -6.94
CA ARG A 658 -4.20 -17.82 -8.10
C ARG A 658 -4.22 -19.32 -7.72
N GLU A 659 -3.39 -19.72 -6.77
CA GLU A 659 -3.30 -21.07 -6.22
C GLU A 659 -4.60 -21.51 -5.50
N THR A 660 -5.50 -20.57 -5.24
CA THR A 660 -6.84 -20.86 -4.68
C THR A 660 -7.84 -21.29 -5.77
N LEU A 661 -7.58 -20.97 -7.05
CA LEU A 661 -8.51 -21.25 -8.13
C LEU A 661 -8.83 -22.75 -8.29
N PRO A 662 -7.84 -23.66 -8.32
CA PRO A 662 -8.13 -25.11 -8.40
C PRO A 662 -8.98 -25.63 -7.24
N ALA A 663 -8.77 -25.11 -6.02
CA ALA A 663 -9.55 -25.47 -4.84
C ALA A 663 -11.01 -25.02 -4.97
N LEU A 664 -11.24 -23.80 -5.48
CA LEU A 664 -12.59 -23.27 -5.72
C LEU A 664 -13.27 -23.98 -6.91
N ASP A 665 -12.53 -24.34 -7.96
CA ASP A 665 -13.02 -25.15 -9.08
C ASP A 665 -13.51 -26.51 -8.61
N TRP A 666 -12.75 -27.15 -7.71
CA TRP A 666 -13.14 -28.42 -7.10
C TRP A 666 -14.35 -28.25 -6.16
N ALA A 667 -14.33 -27.26 -5.28
CA ALA A 667 -15.39 -27.01 -4.32
C ALA A 667 -16.74 -26.75 -4.99
N ALA A 668 -16.79 -25.93 -6.04
CA ALA A 668 -17.99 -25.61 -6.79
C ALA A 668 -18.58 -26.80 -7.58
N LYS A 669 -17.78 -27.85 -7.82
CA LYS A 669 -18.22 -29.11 -8.43
C LYS A 669 -18.64 -30.14 -7.37
N ALA A 670 -18.00 -30.13 -6.20
CA ALA A 670 -18.21 -31.10 -5.13
C ALA A 670 -19.44 -30.78 -4.26
N ASP A 671 -19.85 -29.51 -4.20
CA ASP A 671 -20.98 -29.02 -3.38
C ASP A 671 -21.65 -27.86 -4.11
N ASP A 672 -22.98 -27.89 -4.22
CA ASP A 672 -23.78 -26.89 -4.95
C ASP A 672 -24.04 -25.60 -4.12
N CYS A 673 -23.29 -25.38 -3.04
CA CYS A 673 -23.40 -24.18 -2.21
C CYS A 673 -22.98 -22.94 -3.01
N TRP A 674 -23.89 -21.96 -3.13
CA TRP A 674 -23.68 -20.70 -3.86
C TRP A 674 -22.42 -19.95 -3.41
N LYS A 675 -21.97 -20.12 -2.16
CA LYS A 675 -20.79 -19.43 -1.62
C LYS A 675 -19.50 -19.79 -2.34
N PHE A 676 -19.36 -21.03 -2.81
CA PHE A 676 -18.16 -21.46 -3.55
C PHE A 676 -18.10 -20.81 -4.94
N ARG A 677 -19.24 -20.69 -5.61
CA ARG A 677 -19.36 -19.93 -6.86
C ARG A 677 -19.09 -18.46 -6.67
N TYR A 678 -19.64 -17.88 -5.59
CA TYR A 678 -19.35 -16.49 -5.21
C TYR A 678 -17.85 -16.24 -5.00
N LEU A 679 -17.19 -17.03 -4.16
CA LEU A 679 -15.74 -16.88 -3.90
C LEU A 679 -14.93 -17.05 -5.18
N ARG A 680 -15.32 -18.01 -6.05
CA ARG A 680 -14.71 -18.20 -7.37
C ARG A 680 -14.92 -16.98 -8.27
N GLY A 681 -16.11 -16.42 -8.31
CA GLY A 681 -16.43 -15.22 -9.06
C GLY A 681 -15.62 -14.01 -8.56
N VAL A 682 -15.49 -13.82 -7.24
CA VAL A 682 -14.66 -12.76 -6.64
C VAL A 682 -13.19 -12.92 -7.04
N LEU A 683 -12.64 -14.14 -6.99
CA LEU A 683 -11.26 -14.41 -7.41
C LEU A 683 -11.04 -14.12 -8.90
N LEU A 684 -11.94 -14.59 -9.77
CA LEU A 684 -11.86 -14.35 -11.21
C LEU A 684 -11.91 -12.83 -11.55
N ALA A 685 -12.79 -12.08 -10.88
CA ALA A 685 -12.85 -10.63 -11.03
C ALA A 685 -11.54 -9.93 -10.62
N SER A 686 -10.89 -10.42 -9.56
CA SER A 686 -9.60 -9.88 -9.13
C SER A 686 -8.47 -10.12 -10.14
N PHE A 687 -8.64 -11.09 -11.03
CA PHE A 687 -7.75 -11.39 -12.15
C PHE A 687 -8.19 -10.75 -13.47
N ALA A 688 -9.15 -9.82 -13.43
CA ALA A 688 -9.73 -9.21 -14.64
C ALA A 688 -10.34 -10.24 -15.63
N ARG A 689 -10.80 -11.39 -15.11
CA ARG A 689 -11.55 -12.42 -15.86
C ARG A 689 -13.06 -12.18 -15.70
N ASP A 690 -13.49 -10.99 -16.14
CA ASP A 690 -14.81 -10.43 -15.80
C ASP A 690 -15.97 -11.30 -16.34
N ALA A 691 -15.92 -11.75 -17.58
CA ALA A 691 -16.98 -12.60 -18.15
C ALA A 691 -17.18 -13.92 -17.37
N GLU A 692 -16.07 -14.53 -16.93
CA GLU A 692 -16.13 -15.77 -16.15
C GLU A 692 -16.64 -15.48 -14.72
N SER A 693 -16.23 -14.37 -14.13
CA SER A 693 -16.74 -13.91 -12.83
C SER A 693 -18.26 -13.69 -12.88
N ASP A 694 -18.74 -12.97 -13.90
CA ASP A 694 -20.16 -12.64 -14.03
C ASP A 694 -20.99 -13.91 -14.25
N ALA A 695 -20.49 -14.86 -15.02
CA ALA A 695 -21.14 -16.16 -15.21
C ALA A 695 -21.31 -16.95 -13.89
N GLU A 696 -20.29 -16.94 -13.01
CA GLU A 696 -20.37 -17.58 -11.69
C GLU A 696 -21.38 -16.87 -10.76
N LEU A 697 -21.37 -15.56 -10.75
CA LEU A 697 -22.31 -14.76 -9.93
C LEU A 697 -23.75 -14.90 -10.44
N ASP A 698 -23.95 -15.00 -11.74
CA ASP A 698 -25.27 -15.23 -12.35
C ASP A 698 -25.78 -16.63 -12.06
N ALA A 699 -24.92 -17.64 -12.07
CA ALA A 699 -25.26 -19.03 -11.73
C ALA A 699 -25.74 -19.20 -10.26
N CYS A 700 -25.38 -18.29 -9.35
CA CYS A 700 -25.91 -18.28 -7.99
C CYS A 700 -27.42 -17.93 -7.95
N GLY A 701 -27.97 -17.29 -8.97
CA GLY A 701 -29.39 -16.91 -9.10
C GLY A 701 -29.87 -16.05 -7.92
N GLU A 702 -30.98 -16.46 -7.33
CA GLU A 702 -31.60 -15.82 -6.15
C GLU A 702 -31.45 -16.64 -4.86
N THR A 703 -30.62 -17.68 -4.89
CA THR A 703 -30.39 -18.57 -3.74
C THR A 703 -29.63 -17.88 -2.60
N PRO A 704 -28.70 -16.91 -2.87
CA PRO A 704 -27.95 -16.25 -1.80
C PRO A 704 -28.88 -15.52 -0.81
N ASP A 705 -28.51 -15.67 0.48
CA ASP A 705 -29.23 -15.08 1.64
C ASP A 705 -28.38 -14.01 2.39
N ASP A 706 -27.33 -13.49 1.74
CA ASP A 706 -26.39 -12.55 2.34
C ASP A 706 -26.37 -11.23 1.56
N PRO A 707 -26.51 -10.07 2.22
CA PRO A 707 -26.49 -8.75 1.57
C PRO A 707 -25.16 -8.45 0.88
N ILE A 708 -24.03 -9.01 1.34
CA ILE A 708 -22.69 -8.79 0.75
C ILE A 708 -22.69 -9.31 -0.69
N PHE A 709 -23.25 -10.49 -0.92
CA PHE A 709 -23.35 -11.07 -2.27
C PHE A 709 -24.05 -10.11 -3.23
N TYR A 710 -25.23 -9.65 -2.85
CA TYR A 710 -26.05 -8.80 -3.72
C TYR A 710 -25.44 -7.41 -3.91
N LEU A 711 -24.85 -6.81 -2.86
CA LEU A 711 -24.11 -5.55 -2.98
C LEU A 711 -22.92 -5.69 -3.93
N TYR A 712 -22.15 -6.79 -3.82
CA TYR A 712 -21.04 -7.04 -4.74
C TYR A 712 -21.53 -7.23 -6.18
N ARG A 713 -22.55 -8.09 -6.40
CA ARG A 713 -23.09 -8.35 -7.75
C ARG A 713 -23.69 -7.06 -8.36
N ALA A 714 -24.33 -6.19 -7.56
CA ALA A 714 -24.82 -4.91 -8.01
C ALA A 714 -23.71 -3.98 -8.55
N THR A 715 -22.49 -4.05 -8.03
CA THR A 715 -21.35 -3.25 -8.56
C THR A 715 -20.91 -3.68 -9.95
N ARG A 716 -21.32 -4.86 -10.40
CA ARG A 716 -20.95 -5.46 -11.69
C ARG A 716 -22.08 -5.43 -12.71
N ARG A 717 -23.22 -4.90 -12.32
CA ARG A 717 -24.43 -4.82 -13.15
C ARG A 717 -24.85 -3.36 -13.34
N THR A 718 -25.72 -3.11 -14.29
CA THR A 718 -26.27 -1.78 -14.58
C THR A 718 -27.79 -1.82 -14.64
N GLY A 719 -28.44 -0.67 -14.63
CA GLY A 719 -29.89 -0.52 -14.83
C GLY A 719 -30.73 -1.34 -13.83
N ASP A 720 -31.82 -1.92 -14.31
CA ASP A 720 -32.80 -2.64 -13.47
C ASP A 720 -32.22 -3.89 -12.80
N ALA A 721 -31.23 -4.54 -13.40
CA ALA A 721 -30.56 -5.69 -12.81
C ALA A 721 -29.78 -5.31 -11.54
N ALA A 722 -29.04 -4.19 -11.56
CA ALA A 722 -28.35 -3.66 -10.38
C ALA A 722 -29.34 -3.25 -9.30
N LEU A 723 -30.48 -2.60 -9.69
CA LEU A 723 -31.50 -2.19 -8.73
C LEU A 723 -32.20 -3.40 -8.08
N ALA A 724 -32.42 -4.49 -8.83
CA ALA A 724 -32.97 -5.72 -8.29
C ALA A 724 -32.05 -6.32 -7.21
N ASP A 725 -30.71 -6.35 -7.46
CA ASP A 725 -29.74 -6.81 -6.47
C ASP A 725 -29.71 -5.90 -5.22
N ILE A 726 -29.75 -4.59 -5.39
CA ILE A 726 -29.83 -3.65 -4.25
C ILE A 726 -31.07 -3.91 -3.39
N ARG A 727 -32.22 -4.18 -4.01
CA ARG A 727 -33.46 -4.54 -3.31
C ARG A 727 -33.34 -5.88 -2.57
N ARG A 728 -32.70 -6.88 -3.19
CA ARG A 728 -32.40 -8.15 -2.55
C ARG A 728 -31.45 -7.98 -1.37
N ALA A 729 -30.37 -7.20 -1.53
CA ALA A 729 -29.46 -6.87 -0.43
C ALA A 729 -30.22 -6.31 0.77
N ARG A 730 -31.15 -5.36 0.53
CA ARG A 730 -32.01 -4.78 1.58
C ARG A 730 -32.89 -5.81 2.27
N ALA A 731 -33.42 -6.77 1.54
CA ALA A 731 -34.27 -7.83 2.08
C ALA A 731 -33.47 -8.83 2.95
N CYS A 732 -32.20 -9.10 2.59
CA CYS A 732 -31.32 -9.98 3.35
C CYS A 732 -30.74 -9.30 4.60
N GLY A 733 -30.46 -7.98 4.52
CA GLY A 733 -29.92 -7.19 5.65
C GLY A 733 -29.73 -5.74 5.26
N ASP A 734 -30.49 -4.84 5.89
CA ASP A 734 -30.42 -3.41 5.58
C ASP A 734 -29.26 -2.73 6.30
N SER A 735 -28.61 -1.80 5.62
CA SER A 735 -27.48 -1.02 6.13
C SER A 735 -27.34 0.29 5.36
N TRP A 736 -26.59 1.25 5.92
CA TRP A 736 -26.25 2.49 5.19
C TRP A 736 -25.58 2.22 3.83
N ARG A 737 -24.86 1.08 3.68
CA ARG A 737 -24.22 0.69 2.40
C ARG A 737 -25.26 0.37 1.32
N VAL A 738 -26.35 -0.26 1.71
CA VAL A 738 -27.49 -0.51 0.81
C VAL A 738 -28.14 0.81 0.40
N GLY A 739 -28.30 1.74 1.35
CA GLY A 739 -28.79 3.09 1.08
C GLY A 739 -27.90 3.87 0.11
N LEU A 740 -26.59 3.80 0.32
CA LEU A 740 -25.60 4.46 -0.57
C LEU A 740 -25.61 3.84 -1.97
N ALA A 741 -25.73 2.52 -2.08
CA ALA A 741 -25.82 1.84 -3.38
C ALA A 741 -27.09 2.25 -4.13
N ALA A 742 -28.24 2.32 -3.45
CA ALA A 742 -29.49 2.78 -4.04
C ALA A 742 -29.43 4.25 -4.47
N TYR A 743 -28.88 5.12 -3.61
CA TYR A 743 -28.64 6.52 -3.95
C TYR A 743 -27.79 6.65 -5.23
N ARG A 744 -26.64 5.98 -5.25
CA ARG A 744 -25.71 6.03 -6.41
C ARG A 744 -26.36 5.54 -7.69
N HIS A 745 -27.15 4.47 -7.60
CA HIS A 745 -27.89 3.95 -8.75
C HIS A 745 -28.85 4.99 -9.34
N PHE A 746 -29.63 5.69 -8.49
CA PHE A 746 -30.56 6.71 -8.97
C PHE A 746 -29.86 8.01 -9.39
N ALA A 747 -28.79 8.40 -8.71
CA ALA A 747 -28.00 9.59 -9.02
C ALA A 747 -27.25 9.45 -10.36
N ALA A 748 -26.75 8.26 -10.70
CA ALA A 748 -26.09 7.99 -11.98
C ALA A 748 -27.01 8.21 -13.19
N ASP A 749 -28.31 7.96 -13.01
CA ASP A 749 -29.35 8.21 -14.05
C ASP A 749 -30.04 9.58 -13.87
N GLU A 750 -29.50 10.46 -13.04
CA GLU A 750 -30.07 11.77 -12.69
C GLU A 750 -31.51 11.72 -12.13
N ARG A 751 -31.95 10.59 -11.63
CA ARG A 751 -33.26 10.40 -11.00
C ARG A 751 -33.27 10.96 -9.58
N TRP A 752 -32.99 12.25 -9.45
CA TRP A 752 -32.69 12.92 -8.17
C TRP A 752 -33.84 12.85 -7.14
N ALA A 753 -35.09 12.86 -7.57
CA ALA A 753 -36.22 12.69 -6.66
C ALA A 753 -36.22 11.30 -5.98
N LYS A 754 -35.87 10.24 -6.71
CA LYS A 754 -35.72 8.89 -6.15
C LYS A 754 -34.48 8.78 -5.28
N ALA A 755 -33.38 9.36 -5.72
CA ALA A 755 -32.14 9.42 -4.93
C ALA A 755 -32.38 10.09 -3.57
N LEU A 756 -33.12 11.23 -3.55
CA LEU A 756 -33.47 11.92 -2.31
C LEU A 756 -34.37 11.07 -1.42
N ALA A 757 -35.42 10.45 -1.95
CA ALA A 757 -36.33 9.61 -1.17
C ALA A 757 -35.61 8.42 -0.48
N GLU A 758 -34.62 7.84 -1.17
CA GLU A 758 -33.77 6.79 -0.57
C GLU A 758 -32.98 7.31 0.63
N VAL A 759 -32.23 8.41 0.48
CA VAL A 759 -31.39 8.94 1.58
C VAL A 759 -32.23 9.45 2.74
N GLU A 760 -33.38 10.08 2.49
CA GLU A 760 -34.34 10.51 3.52
C GLU A 760 -34.84 9.33 4.37
N ALA A 761 -35.03 8.16 3.75
CA ALA A 761 -35.44 6.96 4.47
C ALA A 761 -34.36 6.49 5.47
N TYR A 762 -33.08 6.62 5.13
CA TYR A 762 -31.95 6.27 5.99
C TYR A 762 -31.69 7.33 7.07
N GLU A 763 -31.86 8.61 6.76
CA GLU A 763 -31.79 9.69 7.75
C GLU A 763 -32.86 9.48 8.84
N LYS A 764 -34.09 9.17 8.46
CA LYS A 764 -35.18 8.87 9.42
C LYS A 764 -34.92 7.64 10.27
N LYS A 765 -34.17 6.65 9.77
CA LYS A 765 -33.76 5.46 10.52
C LYS A 765 -32.53 5.71 11.41
N GLY A 766 -31.85 6.85 11.29
CA GLY A 766 -30.57 7.13 11.94
C GLY A 766 -29.39 6.28 11.45
N MET A 767 -29.51 5.73 10.24
CA MET A 767 -28.53 4.83 9.63
C MET A 767 -27.65 5.60 8.63
N MET A 768 -26.89 6.59 9.10
CA MET A 768 -26.11 7.49 8.26
C MET A 768 -24.60 7.33 8.49
N SER A 769 -23.87 7.15 7.40
CA SER A 769 -22.43 7.34 7.34
C SER A 769 -22.06 8.73 6.83
N ASN A 770 -20.80 9.15 6.96
CA ASN A 770 -20.35 10.43 6.40
C ASN A 770 -20.65 10.54 4.88
N LYS A 771 -20.40 9.47 4.13
CA LYS A 771 -20.70 9.40 2.67
C LYS A 771 -22.18 9.58 2.38
N LEU A 772 -23.04 8.93 3.16
CA LEU A 772 -24.49 9.03 2.96
C LEU A 772 -25.06 10.41 3.36
N ARG A 773 -24.45 11.06 4.39
CA ARG A 773 -24.79 12.45 4.78
C ARG A 773 -24.45 13.44 3.67
N ILE A 774 -23.26 13.31 3.05
CA ILE A 774 -22.87 14.12 1.88
C ILE A 774 -23.85 13.88 0.72
N SER A 775 -24.18 12.61 0.46
CA SER A 775 -25.17 12.23 -0.58
C SER A 775 -26.54 12.86 -0.32
N TYR A 776 -26.96 12.97 0.94
CA TYR A 776 -28.23 13.62 1.30
C TYR A 776 -28.20 15.12 1.00
N ALA A 777 -27.16 15.83 1.42
CA ALA A 777 -27.01 17.25 1.10
C ALA A 777 -27.02 17.49 -0.43
N THR A 778 -26.26 16.68 -1.17
CA THR A 778 -26.23 16.74 -2.64
C THR A 778 -27.61 16.46 -3.26
N ALA A 779 -28.34 15.45 -2.78
CA ALA A 779 -29.67 15.12 -3.28
C ALA A 779 -30.68 16.25 -3.03
N LEU A 780 -30.61 16.93 -1.87
CA LEU A 780 -31.42 18.10 -1.59
C LEU A 780 -31.18 19.22 -2.61
N VAL A 781 -29.90 19.56 -2.85
CA VAL A 781 -29.51 20.60 -3.83
C VAL A 781 -30.01 20.24 -5.24
N ARG A 782 -29.76 18.99 -5.69
CA ARG A 782 -30.22 18.54 -7.02
C ARG A 782 -31.74 18.51 -7.18
N ASN A 783 -32.50 18.47 -6.09
CA ASN A 783 -33.96 18.63 -6.06
C ASN A 783 -34.39 20.08 -5.82
N ARG A 784 -33.53 21.08 -5.91
CA ARG A 784 -33.80 22.51 -5.68
C ARG A 784 -34.32 22.84 -4.27
N LYS A 785 -34.06 21.96 -3.30
CA LYS A 785 -34.36 22.17 -1.88
C LYS A 785 -33.19 22.86 -1.16
N ASN A 786 -32.71 23.96 -1.74
CA ASN A 786 -31.47 24.60 -1.34
C ASN A 786 -31.45 25.08 0.13
N ARG A 787 -32.58 25.66 0.60
CA ARG A 787 -32.71 26.11 2.01
C ARG A 787 -32.71 24.93 2.99
N GLU A 788 -33.30 23.79 2.62
CA GLU A 788 -33.28 22.56 3.41
C GLU A 788 -31.83 21.97 3.45
N ALA A 789 -31.13 22.00 2.31
CA ALA A 789 -29.73 21.58 2.23
C ALA A 789 -28.82 22.42 3.15
N ILE A 790 -28.95 23.75 3.11
CA ILE A 790 -28.21 24.66 3.98
C ILE A 790 -28.50 24.38 5.45
N ALA A 791 -29.78 24.28 5.84
CA ALA A 791 -30.17 23.97 7.22
C ALA A 791 -29.62 22.62 7.69
N TYR A 792 -29.52 21.63 6.78
CA TYR A 792 -28.88 20.33 7.09
C TYR A 792 -27.37 20.47 7.27
N LEU A 793 -26.70 21.17 6.36
CA LEU A 793 -25.25 21.40 6.39
C LEU A 793 -24.83 22.25 7.60
N GLU A 794 -25.66 23.20 8.03
CA GLU A 794 -25.39 24.04 9.21
C GLU A 794 -25.44 23.28 10.53
N ARG A 795 -26.21 22.20 10.65
CA ARG A 795 -26.31 21.39 11.85
C ARG A 795 -25.45 20.13 11.86
N THR A 796 -24.77 19.83 10.73
CA THR A 796 -24.00 18.59 10.55
C THR A 796 -22.52 18.90 10.44
N THR A 797 -21.67 18.16 11.16
CA THR A 797 -20.21 18.18 11.00
C THR A 797 -19.77 17.02 10.13
N PHE A 798 -18.87 17.30 9.19
CA PHE A 798 -18.27 16.33 8.29
C PHE A 798 -16.77 16.26 8.54
N LEU A 799 -16.28 15.08 8.89
CA LEU A 799 -14.84 14.87 8.98
C LEU A 799 -14.23 14.88 7.58
N PRO A 800 -13.19 15.66 7.34
CA PRO A 800 -12.53 15.71 6.04
C PRO A 800 -11.84 14.40 5.69
N SER A 801 -11.70 14.19 4.38
CA SER A 801 -10.94 13.10 3.77
C SER A 801 -9.95 13.70 2.78
N GLU A 802 -8.72 13.21 2.74
CA GLU A 802 -7.74 13.64 1.73
C GLU A 802 -8.19 13.31 0.30
N HIS A 803 -9.10 12.34 0.14
CA HIS A 803 -9.63 11.90 -1.14
C HIS A 803 -10.94 12.61 -1.57
N GLY A 804 -11.26 13.76 -0.98
CA GLY A 804 -12.33 14.65 -1.44
C GLY A 804 -13.74 14.37 -0.91
N ASP A 805 -13.90 13.52 0.09
CA ASP A 805 -15.19 13.32 0.75
C ASP A 805 -15.54 14.52 1.66
N ASN A 806 -16.03 15.63 1.08
CA ASN A 806 -16.46 16.79 1.84
C ASN A 806 -17.83 17.32 1.32
N ALA A 807 -18.49 18.11 2.15
CA ALA A 807 -19.79 18.69 1.84
C ALA A 807 -19.71 20.09 1.21
N GLY A 808 -18.51 20.60 0.92
CA GLY A 808 -18.28 21.96 0.42
C GLY A 808 -18.94 22.23 -0.92
N ALA A 809 -18.93 21.28 -1.84
CA ALA A 809 -19.60 21.43 -3.14
C ALA A 809 -21.12 21.66 -2.98
N ALA A 810 -21.78 20.84 -2.17
CA ALA A 810 -23.20 21.01 -1.91
C ALA A 810 -23.53 22.36 -1.23
N TRP A 811 -22.65 22.86 -0.38
CA TRP A 811 -22.76 24.18 0.23
C TRP A 811 -22.67 25.30 -0.81
N ILE A 812 -21.66 25.26 -1.67
CA ILE A 812 -21.44 26.24 -2.73
C ILE A 812 -22.64 26.24 -3.70
N ASP A 813 -23.05 25.07 -4.21
CA ASP A 813 -24.18 24.94 -5.14
C ASP A 813 -25.49 25.46 -4.55
N ALA A 814 -25.76 25.17 -3.26
CA ALA A 814 -26.98 25.62 -2.60
C ALA A 814 -27.04 27.16 -2.47
N TRP A 815 -25.95 27.78 -2.07
CA TRP A 815 -25.88 29.23 -1.94
C TRP A 815 -25.81 29.95 -3.30
N GLN A 816 -25.16 29.35 -4.31
CA GLN A 816 -25.23 29.82 -5.69
C GLN A 816 -26.68 29.93 -6.17
N ALA A 817 -27.45 28.85 -6.02
CA ALA A 817 -28.83 28.82 -6.46
C ALA A 817 -29.71 29.90 -5.76
N ILE A 818 -29.46 30.14 -4.47
CA ILE A 818 -30.14 31.23 -3.73
C ILE A 818 -29.74 32.59 -4.27
N ALA A 819 -28.45 32.78 -4.57
CA ALA A 819 -27.95 34.04 -5.13
C ALA A 819 -28.56 34.31 -6.53
N GLU A 820 -28.68 33.29 -7.37
CA GLU A 820 -29.32 33.37 -8.68
C GLU A 820 -30.82 33.73 -8.57
N GLU A 821 -31.53 33.09 -7.63
CA GLU A 821 -32.95 33.45 -7.35
C GLU A 821 -33.11 34.91 -6.90
N ALA A 822 -32.19 35.38 -6.05
CA ALA A 822 -32.21 36.75 -5.56
C ALA A 822 -31.95 37.77 -6.69
N LEU A 823 -30.95 37.50 -7.56
CA LEU A 823 -30.70 38.34 -8.75
C LEU A 823 -31.90 38.38 -9.69
N ALA A 824 -32.54 37.23 -9.93
CA ALA A 824 -33.74 37.15 -10.79
C ALA A 824 -34.91 37.96 -10.23
N LYS A 825 -34.99 38.16 -8.91
CA LYS A 825 -35.95 39.00 -8.22
C LYS A 825 -35.49 40.48 -8.09
N GLY A 826 -34.29 40.83 -8.50
CA GLY A 826 -33.70 42.14 -8.35
C GLY A 826 -33.19 42.45 -6.94
N ASP A 827 -33.17 41.45 -6.05
CA ASP A 827 -32.64 41.59 -4.68
C ASP A 827 -31.12 41.35 -4.64
N ARG A 828 -30.38 42.41 -4.99
CA ARG A 828 -28.92 42.37 -5.00
C ARG A 828 -28.30 42.18 -3.62
N ALA A 829 -28.96 42.67 -2.56
CA ALA A 829 -28.46 42.52 -1.21
C ALA A 829 -28.51 41.05 -0.73
N GLU A 830 -29.65 40.35 -1.00
CA GLU A 830 -29.72 38.91 -0.71
C GLU A 830 -28.70 38.13 -1.55
N ALA A 831 -28.50 38.50 -2.82
CA ALA A 831 -27.53 37.84 -3.70
C ALA A 831 -26.10 37.99 -3.17
N GLU A 832 -25.69 39.19 -2.78
CA GLU A 832 -24.37 39.43 -2.19
C GLU A 832 -24.16 38.69 -0.87
N ALA A 833 -25.18 38.63 -0.02
CA ALA A 833 -25.14 37.86 1.24
C ALA A 833 -25.01 36.35 0.97
N ALA A 834 -25.71 35.82 -0.02
CA ALA A 834 -25.63 34.43 -0.41
C ALA A 834 -24.23 34.05 -1.00
N VAL A 835 -23.68 34.90 -1.87
CA VAL A 835 -22.33 34.75 -2.42
C VAL A 835 -21.29 34.77 -1.30
N ALA A 836 -21.41 35.72 -0.33
CA ALA A 836 -20.51 35.76 0.82
C ALA A 836 -20.51 34.45 1.63
N LYS A 837 -21.69 33.82 1.78
CA LYS A 837 -21.81 32.50 2.41
C LYS A 837 -21.18 31.40 1.57
N ALA A 838 -21.38 31.37 0.26
CA ALA A 838 -20.79 30.39 -0.63
C ALA A 838 -19.25 30.35 -0.53
N ILE A 839 -18.61 31.53 -0.49
CA ILE A 839 -17.13 31.64 -0.42
C ILE A 839 -16.58 31.61 1.02
N SER A 840 -17.41 31.32 2.04
CA SER A 840 -16.97 31.32 3.45
C SER A 840 -16.22 30.05 3.89
N PHE A 841 -16.38 28.94 3.18
CA PHE A 841 -15.75 27.64 3.46
C PHE A 841 -15.79 27.22 4.93
N PRO A 842 -16.97 26.94 5.52
CA PRO A 842 -17.06 26.52 6.92
C PRO A 842 -16.32 25.21 7.17
N GLU A 843 -15.39 25.16 8.12
CA GLU A 843 -14.53 23.98 8.40
C GLU A 843 -15.33 22.73 8.76
N ARG A 844 -16.49 22.88 9.43
CA ARG A 844 -17.38 21.76 9.74
C ARG A 844 -17.87 20.97 8.52
N LEU A 845 -17.68 21.48 7.31
CA LEU A 845 -18.05 20.82 6.06
C LEU A 845 -16.93 19.92 5.51
N GLY A 846 -15.82 19.76 6.25
CA GLY A 846 -14.69 18.94 5.84
C GLY A 846 -13.75 19.65 4.85
N THR A 847 -13.79 20.97 4.82
CA THR A 847 -12.93 21.80 3.98
C THR A 847 -12.59 23.10 4.70
N GLY A 848 -11.41 23.67 4.43
CA GLY A 848 -11.04 25.01 4.86
C GLY A 848 -11.03 25.99 3.69
N ARG A 849 -10.81 27.27 3.97
CA ARG A 849 -10.73 28.30 2.93
C ARG A 849 -9.43 28.16 2.14
N PRO A 850 -9.49 27.98 0.81
CA PRO A 850 -8.30 27.92 -0.05
C PRO A 850 -7.48 29.21 -0.02
N TYR A 851 -6.16 29.07 -0.25
CA TYR A 851 -5.23 30.20 -0.32
C TYR A 851 -5.62 31.22 -1.39
N LYS A 852 -6.04 30.70 -2.56
CA LYS A 852 -6.55 31.55 -3.66
C LYS A 852 -7.85 30.94 -4.19
N LEU A 853 -8.90 31.75 -4.27
CA LEU A 853 -10.11 31.35 -4.98
C LEU A 853 -9.93 31.65 -6.46
N ASN A 854 -10.36 30.72 -7.30
CA ASN A 854 -10.32 30.84 -8.74
C ASN A 854 -11.75 31.05 -9.26
N PHE A 855 -12.03 32.21 -9.85
CA PHE A 855 -13.33 32.53 -10.45
C PHE A 855 -13.32 32.44 -11.99
N THR A 856 -12.20 31.99 -12.59
CA THR A 856 -12.14 31.81 -14.06
C THR A 856 -13.13 30.75 -14.51
N PRO A 857 -13.81 30.95 -15.67
CA PRO A 857 -14.66 29.92 -16.24
C PRO A 857 -13.94 28.59 -16.38
N ALA A 858 -14.57 27.51 -15.95
CA ALA A 858 -13.99 26.17 -16.05
C ALA A 858 -13.87 25.74 -17.50
N LYS A 859 -12.68 25.28 -17.91
CA LYS A 859 -12.48 24.62 -19.21
C LYS A 859 -12.71 23.12 -19.13
N ASP A 860 -12.68 22.56 -17.90
CA ASP A 860 -12.67 21.12 -17.61
C ASP A 860 -13.55 20.71 -16.41
N GLY A 861 -14.37 21.60 -15.89
CA GLY A 861 -15.36 21.31 -14.83
C GLY A 861 -14.78 21.17 -13.40
N HIS A 862 -13.52 21.48 -13.16
CA HIS A 862 -12.88 21.36 -11.83
C HIS A 862 -12.91 22.64 -10.97
N ASN A 863 -13.50 23.72 -11.45
CA ASN A 863 -13.61 24.95 -10.68
C ASN A 863 -15.03 25.13 -10.12
N PRO A 864 -15.26 25.10 -8.81
CA PRO A 864 -16.58 25.21 -8.21
C PRO A 864 -17.28 26.55 -8.52
N PHE A 865 -16.54 27.58 -8.93
CA PHE A 865 -17.09 28.89 -9.35
C PHE A 865 -17.12 29.08 -10.87
N GLY A 866 -16.62 28.10 -11.64
CA GLY A 866 -16.46 28.20 -13.09
C GLY A 866 -17.77 28.30 -13.88
N ASP A 867 -18.82 27.67 -13.37
CA ASP A 867 -20.15 27.62 -13.97
C ASP A 867 -21.07 28.75 -13.48
N TRP A 868 -20.56 29.63 -12.58
CA TRP A 868 -21.32 30.77 -12.10
C TRP A 868 -21.57 31.80 -13.22
N SER A 869 -22.71 32.51 -13.19
CA SER A 869 -22.93 33.63 -14.09
C SER A 869 -21.87 34.70 -13.93
N GLU A 870 -21.65 35.49 -14.98
CA GLU A 870 -20.65 36.58 -14.97
C GLU A 870 -20.93 37.57 -13.81
N GLU A 871 -22.20 37.86 -13.54
CA GLU A 871 -22.58 38.75 -12.43
C GLU A 871 -22.24 38.15 -11.06
N LEU A 872 -22.51 36.87 -10.85
CA LEU A 872 -22.15 36.21 -9.56
C LEU A 872 -20.65 36.13 -9.37
N ARG A 873 -19.86 35.82 -10.41
CA ARG A 873 -18.42 35.85 -10.36
C ARG A 873 -17.88 37.24 -9.99
N ALA A 874 -18.42 38.29 -10.61
CA ALA A 874 -18.01 39.66 -10.32
C ALA A 874 -18.31 40.05 -8.86
N ILE A 875 -19.44 39.61 -8.31
CA ILE A 875 -19.77 39.80 -6.89
C ILE A 875 -18.76 39.02 -6.00
N ALA A 876 -18.49 37.77 -6.33
CA ALA A 876 -17.58 36.91 -5.56
C ALA A 876 -16.13 37.46 -5.55
N GLU A 877 -15.61 37.87 -6.71
CA GLU A 877 -14.28 38.50 -6.83
C GLU A 877 -14.17 39.78 -6.02
N ARG A 878 -15.21 40.62 -6.06
CA ARG A 878 -15.24 41.85 -5.26
C ARG A 878 -15.24 41.55 -3.77
N LEU A 879 -16.10 40.67 -3.30
CA LEU A 879 -16.19 40.28 -1.88
C LEU A 879 -14.91 39.59 -1.40
N TYR A 880 -14.31 38.73 -2.21
CA TYR A 880 -13.05 38.08 -1.89
C TYR A 880 -11.91 39.09 -1.76
N THR A 881 -11.81 40.06 -2.71
CA THR A 881 -10.78 41.09 -2.69
C THR A 881 -10.95 42.06 -1.50
N GLN A 882 -12.18 42.32 -1.09
CA GLN A 882 -12.49 43.17 0.09
C GLN A 882 -12.13 42.44 1.40
N GLY A 883 -12.43 41.13 1.48
CA GLY A 883 -12.06 40.32 2.65
C GLY A 883 -10.55 40.15 2.80
N ALA A 884 -9.83 39.92 1.69
CA ALA A 884 -8.37 39.80 1.70
C ALA A 884 -7.61 41.10 2.11
N LYS A 885 -8.28 42.27 2.05
CA LYS A 885 -7.72 43.55 2.52
C LYS A 885 -8.00 43.80 4.00
N ALA A 886 -8.92 43.02 4.59
CA ALA A 886 -9.32 43.16 5.99
C ALA A 886 -8.63 42.15 6.92
N GLU A 887 -8.09 41.07 6.36
CA GLU A 887 -7.20 40.10 7.00
C GLU A 887 -5.72 40.50 6.80
#